data_22352f2859befcf6b9a591479e009ebe
#
_entry.id   22352f2859befcf6b9a591479e009ebe
#
_cell.length_a   1.000
_cell.length_b   1.000
_cell.length_c   1.000
_cell.angle_alpha   90.00
_cell.angle_beta   90.00
_cell.angle_gamma   90.00
#
_symmetry.space_group_name_H-M   'P 1'
#
loop_
_entity.id
_entity.type
_entity.pdbx_description
1 polymer ?
#
loop_
_entity_poly.entity_id
_entity_poly.type
_entity_poly.pdbx_seq_one_letter_code
_entity_poly.pdbx_strand_id
1 'polypeptide(L)'
;MIKRITLTGMLALLVCNIFASQTVAQKLALKYINDHKKELKLSDQDAKDLVFDQDLFDDFSNTNRVWFQQTYNGLELNNGYVAIHIKDGKVVYTTNSGVYDLKNQVSQSAPVVRAEDAIANAARLLNYSNALSLKQIGKDKKDIKSYSFEKIAELSKSEINAKLLYVKDKQDKVKLALFVSFASADDKSIWNITVNAIDGSVIYKRDLVLHCEFGIGSYVASQSGQSSTQMIERVPGNIVGNGTNEQNLAGSYRVYPYGVESPVFGSRQLLSDPSEATASPYGWHDTNGVAGAESNYTRGNNVNAYTDKDGNDQVNPSGGVDGNLADGGAGLNFDFALDFTTRLDTLINSKAVVTQLFYMNNIMHDIFYKYGFTDANRNFQLKNYASGNTATDNDPVNAEAHDGSKDENGVVQKNNANFYTSADGENSLSYKSRMQMFMWDGTPPSTLTFNAPADIAGDIQHGSQNGWGPCSYNITGAVANATSATAPASYVCGAVNNASSISGKIALIDRGTCNFSEKVYNVQQAGAIGAIIINRQSAGDSLIGMASGTSGNLVTIPAMFVTYAVGQQLRNNIATANVTMTRVSTNNCIEYDGALDNGIVSHEYGHGISTRLTGTGAKPNGFGNCLGNEEEGGEGWSDFFALALSKKPTDNKNTARGIGSYVIGETSTGPGIRRNPYSYDMTINPVTYDDLAASTEVHDIGEIWCSAIWDMYWILTEKYGYSNDLYNGTLGNNRAIKLVIEGLKLQVCNPGFLDSRNAILKADSILYGNADKCEIWTAFARRGMGASAVQGSSLSASDQTAAFNLPASCNTTPTATASFTASDTTVCAGGSLTFTNTSTASSGSPDSVRWTIAGGVPGTSTSTTTVVPTF
;
A
#
# COMPACT_ATOMS: atom_id res chain seq x y z
N MET A 1 73.36 7.60 43.48
CA MET A 1 72.34 6.98 44.39
C MET A 1 70.99 7.66 44.10
N ILE A 2 70.30 7.21 43.09
CA ILE A 2 68.97 7.74 42.67
C ILE A 2 67.92 6.71 43.00
N LYS A 3 67.09 7.03 43.99
CA LYS A 3 65.97 6.20 44.43
C LYS A 3 64.94 6.14 43.36
N ARG A 4 64.68 4.93 42.85
CA ARG A 4 63.45 4.61 42.07
C ARG A 4 62.27 4.71 43.04
N ILE A 5 61.38 5.66 42.76
CA ILE A 5 60.08 5.70 43.36
C ILE A 5 59.18 4.91 42.40
N THR A 6 58.79 3.70 42.81
CA THR A 6 57.74 2.91 42.14
C THR A 6 56.39 3.57 42.41
N LEU A 7 55.89 4.27 41.42
CA LEU A 7 54.51 4.79 41.40
C LEU A 7 53.57 3.64 41.07
N THR A 8 53.16 2.90 42.09
CA THR A 8 52.00 2.03 42.01
C THR A 8 50.78 2.92 42.22
N GLY A 9 50.55 3.76 41.21
CA GLY A 9 49.35 4.57 41.12
C GLY A 9 48.22 3.70 40.57
N MET A 10 47.22 3.52 41.40
CA MET A 10 45.89 3.10 41.06
C MET A 10 45.47 3.62 39.65
N LEU A 11 45.58 2.79 38.64
CA LEU A 11 44.73 2.91 37.46
C LEU A 11 43.37 2.33 37.91
N ALA A 12 42.62 3.13 38.67
CA ALA A 12 41.21 3.00 38.75
C ALA A 12 40.73 3.24 37.31
N LEU A 13 40.52 2.15 36.56
CA LEU A 13 39.67 2.14 35.40
C LEU A 13 38.34 2.72 35.88
N LEU A 14 38.17 4.03 35.64
CA LEU A 14 36.86 4.61 35.48
C LEU A 14 36.27 3.91 34.24
N VAL A 15 35.71 2.76 34.44
CA VAL A 15 34.64 2.28 33.60
C VAL A 15 33.53 3.31 33.83
N CYS A 16 33.53 4.37 33.07
CA CYS A 16 32.34 5.14 32.82
C CYS A 16 31.40 4.16 32.13
N ASN A 17 30.68 3.37 32.95
CA ASN A 17 29.37 2.96 32.58
C ASN A 17 28.62 4.28 32.34
N ILE A 18 28.49 4.65 31.07
CA ILE A 18 27.48 5.56 30.61
C ILE A 18 26.18 4.79 30.87
N PHE A 19 25.72 4.81 32.12
CA PHE A 19 24.32 4.65 32.40
C PHE A 19 23.69 5.93 31.84
N ALA A 20 23.25 5.88 30.59
CA ALA A 20 22.30 6.86 30.10
C ALA A 20 21.20 6.89 31.17
N SER A 21 21.03 8.04 31.83
CA SER A 21 20.05 8.16 32.90
C SER A 21 18.69 7.93 32.25
N GLN A 22 17.94 6.92 32.71
CA GLN A 22 16.60 6.64 32.19
C GLN A 22 15.78 7.93 32.16
N THR A 23 15.11 8.19 31.05
CA THR A 23 14.20 9.34 30.92
C THR A 23 13.07 9.26 31.94
N VAL A 24 12.37 10.36 32.16
CA VAL A 24 11.18 10.38 33.02
C VAL A 24 10.10 9.47 32.46
N ALA A 25 9.96 9.43 31.13
CA ALA A 25 9.00 8.58 30.43
C ALA A 25 9.34 7.10 30.62
N GLN A 26 10.62 6.69 30.49
CA GLN A 26 11.06 5.32 30.70
C GLN A 26 10.78 4.86 32.15
N LYS A 27 11.06 5.68 33.13
CA LYS A 27 10.79 5.36 34.55
C LYS A 27 9.30 5.15 34.81
N LEU A 28 8.46 6.04 34.24
CA LEU A 28 7.01 5.95 34.38
C LEU A 28 6.47 4.69 33.69
N ALA A 29 6.97 4.39 32.49
CA ALA A 29 6.59 3.20 31.74
C ALA A 29 6.94 1.91 32.48
N LEU A 30 8.17 1.79 33.00
CA LEU A 30 8.59 0.63 33.79
C LEU A 30 7.76 0.47 35.07
N LYS A 31 7.47 1.57 35.74
CA LYS A 31 6.59 1.53 36.94
C LYS A 31 5.20 1.01 36.53
N TYR A 32 4.63 1.56 35.46
CA TYR A 32 3.31 1.13 35.00
C TYR A 32 3.28 -0.35 34.63
N ILE A 33 4.27 -0.85 33.91
CA ILE A 33 4.40 -2.27 33.54
C ILE A 33 4.39 -3.14 34.82
N ASN A 34 5.18 -2.78 35.83
CA ASN A 34 5.26 -3.55 37.07
C ASN A 34 3.94 -3.55 37.85
N ASP A 35 3.21 -2.43 37.86
CA ASP A 35 1.94 -2.28 38.58
C ASP A 35 0.77 -2.96 37.84
N HIS A 36 0.82 -3.11 36.49
CA HIS A 36 -0.30 -3.52 35.62
C HIS A 36 0.00 -4.79 34.79
N LYS A 37 0.90 -5.66 35.24
CA LYS A 37 1.33 -6.89 34.53
C LYS A 37 0.15 -7.72 34.00
N LYS A 38 -0.89 -7.90 34.80
CA LYS A 38 -2.07 -8.71 34.42
C LYS A 38 -2.85 -8.07 33.24
N GLU A 39 -3.03 -6.76 33.28
CA GLU A 39 -3.71 -6.02 32.23
C GLU A 39 -2.91 -6.06 30.92
N LEU A 40 -1.59 -5.99 31.06
CA LEU A 40 -0.64 -6.10 29.95
C LEU A 40 -0.42 -7.55 29.49
N LYS A 41 -1.09 -8.54 30.10
CA LYS A 41 -0.89 -9.97 29.82
C LYS A 41 0.59 -10.38 29.92
N LEU A 42 1.26 -10.02 31.01
CA LEU A 42 2.64 -10.38 31.33
C LEU A 42 2.70 -11.21 32.60
N SER A 43 3.52 -12.24 32.59
CA SER A 43 3.93 -12.94 33.79
C SER A 43 4.97 -12.11 34.59
N ASP A 44 5.25 -12.47 35.83
CA ASP A 44 6.32 -11.81 36.60
C ASP A 44 7.69 -11.99 35.96
N GLN A 45 7.91 -13.09 35.24
CA GLN A 45 9.15 -13.34 34.52
C GLN A 45 9.22 -12.48 33.23
N ASP A 46 8.12 -12.42 32.45
CA ASP A 46 8.09 -11.57 31.26
C ASP A 46 8.45 -10.13 31.61
N ALA A 47 7.82 -9.58 32.66
CA ALA A 47 8.08 -8.19 33.08
C ALA A 47 9.52 -7.94 33.52
N LYS A 48 10.23 -8.94 34.03
CA LYS A 48 11.65 -8.84 34.40
C LYS A 48 12.58 -8.96 33.21
N ASP A 49 12.19 -9.73 32.19
CA ASP A 49 12.99 -10.03 31.02
C ASP A 49 12.74 -9.03 29.87
N LEU A 50 11.86 -8.03 30.07
CA LEU A 50 11.68 -6.94 29.12
C LEU A 50 12.96 -6.12 29.03
N VAL A 51 13.40 -5.86 27.80
CA VAL A 51 14.54 -5.02 27.48
C VAL A 51 14.04 -3.72 26.85
N PHE A 52 14.51 -2.58 27.34
CA PHE A 52 14.24 -1.29 26.72
C PHE A 52 14.74 -1.30 25.25
N ASP A 53 13.88 -0.91 24.31
CA ASP A 53 14.21 -0.81 22.90
C ASP A 53 14.42 0.65 22.51
N GLN A 54 13.39 1.47 22.60
CA GLN A 54 13.45 2.90 22.25
C GLN A 54 12.36 3.71 22.95
N ASP A 55 12.53 5.03 22.94
CA ASP A 55 11.49 6.00 23.27
C ASP A 55 11.51 7.15 22.25
N LEU A 56 10.32 7.61 21.87
CA LEU A 56 10.12 8.75 20.99
C LEU A 56 9.15 9.74 21.62
N PHE A 57 9.46 11.02 21.48
CA PHE A 57 8.52 12.09 21.80
C PHE A 57 7.87 12.60 20.52
N ASP A 58 6.57 12.51 20.45
CA ASP A 58 5.76 13.05 19.39
C ASP A 58 5.22 14.43 19.83
N ASP A 59 5.81 15.48 19.31
CA ASP A 59 5.44 16.87 19.58
C ASP A 59 4.05 17.21 19.04
N PHE A 60 3.59 16.48 18.01
CA PHE A 60 2.32 16.67 17.36
C PHE A 60 1.12 16.24 18.23
N SER A 61 1.19 15.11 18.90
CA SER A 61 0.18 14.63 19.85
C SER A 61 0.53 14.92 21.30
N ASN A 62 1.72 15.48 21.58
CA ASN A 62 2.30 15.67 22.90
C ASN A 62 2.36 14.35 23.68
N THR A 63 2.87 13.30 23.03
CA THR A 63 2.88 11.93 23.56
C THR A 63 4.28 11.35 23.57
N ASN A 64 4.75 10.82 24.72
CA ASN A 64 5.92 9.96 24.76
C ASN A 64 5.50 8.53 24.47
N ARG A 65 6.21 7.84 23.58
CA ARG A 65 6.02 6.44 23.24
C ARG A 65 7.27 5.65 23.64
N VAL A 66 7.11 4.65 24.48
CA VAL A 66 8.22 3.86 25.04
C VAL A 66 7.97 2.39 24.73
N TRP A 67 8.93 1.74 24.07
CA TRP A 67 8.84 0.33 23.69
C TRP A 67 9.83 -0.52 24.47
N PHE A 68 9.37 -1.71 24.86
CA PHE A 68 10.19 -2.75 25.48
C PHE A 68 10.04 -4.03 24.68
N GLN A 69 11.18 -4.62 24.31
CA GLN A 69 11.27 -5.91 23.62
C GLN A 69 11.08 -7.05 24.63
N GLN A 70 10.17 -7.97 24.33
CA GLN A 70 10.06 -9.20 25.12
C GLN A 70 11.21 -10.15 24.78
N THR A 71 11.89 -10.65 25.82
CA THR A 71 13.02 -11.56 25.68
C THR A 71 12.89 -12.75 26.64
N TYR A 72 13.60 -13.84 26.33
CA TYR A 72 13.81 -14.96 27.24
C TYR A 72 15.18 -15.60 26.96
N ASN A 73 15.94 -15.91 28.01
CA ASN A 73 17.33 -16.40 27.94
C ASN A 73 18.23 -15.54 27.02
N GLY A 74 17.97 -14.22 27.01
CA GLY A 74 18.68 -13.26 26.18
C GLY A 74 18.37 -13.37 24.67
N LEU A 75 17.36 -14.12 24.24
CA LEU A 75 16.80 -14.12 22.89
C LEU A 75 15.52 -13.30 22.86
N GLU A 76 15.39 -12.48 21.82
CA GLU A 76 14.18 -11.69 21.60
C GLU A 76 13.04 -12.54 20.99
N LEU A 77 11.81 -12.18 21.29
CA LEU A 77 10.65 -12.62 20.53
C LEU A 77 10.45 -11.64 19.36
N ASN A 78 10.59 -12.11 18.13
CA ASN A 78 10.42 -11.26 16.96
C ASN A 78 9.08 -10.54 16.98
N ASN A 79 9.12 -9.21 16.81
CA ASN A 79 7.94 -8.34 16.88
C ASN A 79 7.14 -8.43 18.21
N GLY A 80 7.74 -8.95 19.26
CA GLY A 80 7.14 -9.03 20.61
C GLY A 80 7.46 -7.81 21.45
N TYR A 81 6.62 -6.78 21.39
CA TYR A 81 6.82 -5.49 22.07
C TYR A 81 5.71 -5.18 23.04
N VAL A 82 6.08 -4.58 24.16
CA VAL A 82 5.18 -3.85 25.04
C VAL A 82 5.43 -2.35 24.82
N ALA A 83 4.40 -1.62 24.39
CA ALA A 83 4.47 -0.18 24.21
C ALA A 83 3.60 0.55 25.23
N ILE A 84 4.17 1.61 25.83
CA ILE A 84 3.51 2.49 26.79
C ILE A 84 3.47 3.91 26.22
N HIS A 85 2.26 4.42 26.02
CA HIS A 85 2.01 5.78 25.51
C HIS A 85 1.64 6.69 26.67
N ILE A 86 2.39 7.78 26.81
CA ILE A 86 2.31 8.68 27.96
C ILE A 86 2.02 10.10 27.46
N LYS A 87 0.94 10.70 27.95
CA LYS A 87 0.57 12.10 27.69
C LYS A 87 0.39 12.81 29.02
N ASP A 88 0.97 14.00 29.16
CA ASP A 88 0.89 14.84 30.38
C ASP A 88 1.23 14.07 31.66
N GLY A 89 2.29 13.23 31.59
CA GLY A 89 2.75 12.43 32.72
C GLY A 89 1.82 11.26 33.13
N LYS A 90 0.84 10.92 32.31
CA LYS A 90 -0.09 9.80 32.54
C LYS A 90 -0.06 8.81 31.38
N VAL A 91 -0.13 7.52 31.69
CA VAL A 91 -0.29 6.48 30.67
C VAL A 91 -1.71 6.61 30.09
N VAL A 92 -1.79 6.82 28.79
CA VAL A 92 -3.04 7.01 28.06
C VAL A 92 -3.39 5.81 27.20
N TYR A 93 -2.41 5.00 26.80
CA TYR A 93 -2.61 3.81 26.00
C TYR A 93 -1.47 2.81 26.16
N THR A 94 -1.75 1.55 25.93
CA THR A 94 -0.76 0.47 25.97
C THR A 94 -1.05 -0.55 24.89
N THR A 95 0.01 -1.12 24.31
CA THR A 95 -0.11 -2.26 23.40
C THR A 95 0.84 -3.36 23.80
N ASN A 96 0.52 -4.63 23.46
CA ASN A 96 1.37 -5.79 23.67
C ASN A 96 1.21 -6.76 22.51
N SER A 97 2.25 -6.94 21.70
CA SER A 97 2.35 -7.95 20.64
C SER A 97 3.09 -9.22 21.06
N GLY A 98 3.57 -9.26 22.31
CA GLY A 98 4.26 -10.39 22.89
C GLY A 98 3.32 -11.56 23.23
N VAL A 99 3.84 -12.50 23.99
CA VAL A 99 3.11 -13.66 24.50
C VAL A 99 3.13 -13.70 26.02
N TYR A 100 2.04 -14.22 26.62
CA TYR A 100 1.99 -14.44 28.07
C TYR A 100 2.86 -15.62 28.45
N ASP A 101 3.72 -15.44 29.46
CA ASP A 101 4.58 -16.47 30.03
C ASP A 101 5.50 -17.16 29.00
N LEU A 102 6.27 -16.34 28.27
CA LEU A 102 7.17 -16.77 27.19
C LEU A 102 8.04 -17.95 27.62
N LYS A 103 8.55 -17.95 28.87
CA LYS A 103 9.36 -19.04 29.45
C LYS A 103 8.69 -20.40 29.29
N ASN A 104 7.41 -20.51 29.61
CA ASN A 104 6.67 -21.78 29.57
C ASN A 104 6.15 -22.13 28.17
N GLN A 105 6.22 -21.19 27.21
CA GLN A 105 5.87 -21.45 25.83
C GLN A 105 7.06 -21.97 24.99
N VAL A 106 8.28 -21.77 25.48
CA VAL A 106 9.50 -22.22 24.81
C VAL A 106 9.78 -23.67 25.17
N SER A 107 9.66 -24.56 24.16
CA SER A 107 9.96 -26.01 24.37
C SER A 107 11.45 -26.33 24.26
N GLN A 108 12.24 -25.55 23.52
CA GLN A 108 13.68 -25.71 23.34
C GLN A 108 14.37 -24.36 23.26
N SER A 109 15.54 -24.23 23.91
CA SER A 109 16.30 -22.98 23.98
C SER A 109 17.67 -23.06 23.30
N ALA A 110 18.05 -24.20 22.74
CA ALA A 110 19.31 -24.38 22.01
C ALA A 110 19.03 -24.82 20.56
N PRO A 111 19.66 -24.19 19.56
CA PRO A 111 19.47 -24.57 18.16
C PRO A 111 20.17 -25.91 17.88
N VAL A 112 19.56 -26.70 16.98
CA VAL A 112 20.14 -27.91 16.37
C VAL A 112 20.69 -27.58 14.98
N VAL A 113 19.99 -26.68 14.27
CA VAL A 113 20.37 -26.20 12.94
C VAL A 113 21.39 -25.06 13.07
N ARG A 114 22.48 -25.14 12.31
CA ARG A 114 23.48 -24.06 12.25
C ARG A 114 23.01 -22.93 11.35
N ALA A 115 23.62 -21.74 11.49
CA ALA A 115 23.31 -20.59 10.65
C ALA A 115 23.53 -20.87 9.15
N GLU A 116 24.63 -21.59 8.81
CA GLU A 116 24.95 -21.99 7.45
C GLU A 116 23.89 -22.91 6.84
N ASP A 117 23.39 -23.85 7.64
CA ASP A 117 22.35 -24.79 7.19
C ASP A 117 21.00 -24.08 6.98
N ALA A 118 20.69 -23.08 7.83
CA ALA A 118 19.50 -22.24 7.68
C ALA A 118 19.58 -21.38 6.41
N ILE A 119 20.74 -20.78 6.11
CA ILE A 119 20.97 -20.03 4.85
C ILE A 119 20.83 -20.95 3.64
N ALA A 120 21.37 -22.15 3.72
CA ALA A 120 21.22 -23.14 2.65
C ALA A 120 19.75 -23.56 2.43
N ASN A 121 18.97 -23.67 3.50
CA ASN A 121 17.53 -23.95 3.41
C ASN A 121 16.76 -22.79 2.79
N ALA A 122 17.09 -21.55 3.19
CA ALA A 122 16.52 -20.33 2.60
C ALA A 122 16.84 -20.24 1.09
N ALA A 123 18.09 -20.48 0.69
CA ALA A 123 18.49 -20.46 -0.72
C ALA A 123 17.75 -21.53 -1.55
N ARG A 124 17.58 -22.75 -1.02
CA ARG A 124 16.80 -23.80 -1.71
C ARG A 124 15.34 -23.44 -1.90
N LEU A 125 14.73 -22.75 -0.93
CA LEU A 125 13.37 -22.24 -1.07
C LEU A 125 13.24 -21.22 -2.23
N LEU A 126 14.32 -20.49 -2.53
CA LEU A 126 14.42 -19.55 -3.65
C LEU A 126 14.87 -20.22 -4.95
N ASN A 127 14.81 -21.57 -5.03
CA ASN A 127 15.23 -22.40 -6.18
C ASN A 127 16.73 -22.32 -6.50
N TYR A 128 17.55 -21.92 -5.53
CA TYR A 128 18.99 -21.93 -5.65
C TYR A 128 19.55 -23.31 -5.30
N SER A 129 20.07 -24.03 -6.27
CA SER A 129 20.47 -25.45 -6.11
C SER A 129 21.97 -25.67 -5.95
N ASN A 130 22.80 -24.67 -6.19
CA ASN A 130 24.25 -24.77 -6.10
C ASN A 130 24.73 -24.90 -4.65
N ALA A 131 25.84 -25.61 -4.44
CA ALA A 131 26.48 -25.68 -3.12
C ALA A 131 27.00 -24.29 -2.72
N LEU A 132 26.55 -23.80 -1.56
CA LEU A 132 26.95 -22.48 -1.07
C LEU A 132 28.34 -22.56 -0.41
N SER A 133 29.23 -21.65 -0.80
CA SER A 133 30.51 -21.41 -0.11
C SER A 133 30.33 -20.24 0.85
N LEU A 134 29.84 -20.52 2.05
CA LEU A 134 29.59 -19.52 3.09
C LEU A 134 30.87 -19.19 3.86
N LYS A 135 31.28 -17.94 3.84
CA LYS A 135 32.41 -17.44 4.63
C LYS A 135 31.89 -16.44 5.66
N GLN A 136 31.92 -16.82 6.91
CA GLN A 136 31.54 -15.93 8.01
C GLN A 136 32.54 -14.78 8.16
N ILE A 137 32.06 -13.54 8.16
CA ILE A 137 32.86 -12.31 8.26
C ILE A 137 32.65 -11.54 9.56
N GLY A 138 31.51 -11.72 10.18
CA GLY A 138 31.15 -11.05 11.41
C GLY A 138 30.44 -11.97 12.39
N LYS A 139 30.76 -11.73 13.67
CA LYS A 139 29.97 -12.20 14.79
C LYS A 139 29.90 -11.00 15.72
N ASP A 140 28.70 -10.52 16.01
CA ASP A 140 28.59 -9.41 16.94
C ASP A 140 29.22 -9.82 18.27
N LYS A 141 30.25 -9.05 18.71
CA LYS A 141 30.94 -9.33 19.98
C LYS A 141 30.01 -9.14 21.19
N LYS A 142 28.92 -8.44 21.02
CA LYS A 142 27.90 -8.19 22.05
C LYS A 142 26.73 -9.16 21.94
N ASP A 143 26.43 -9.67 20.74
CA ASP A 143 25.36 -10.62 20.49
C ASP A 143 25.94 -11.89 19.83
N ILE A 144 26.21 -12.90 20.65
CA ILE A 144 26.73 -14.22 20.20
C ILE A 144 25.76 -15.00 19.31
N LYS A 145 24.64 -14.42 18.97
CA LYS A 145 23.49 -15.05 18.29
C LYS A 145 23.20 -14.46 16.93
N SER A 146 23.95 -13.43 16.53
CA SER A 146 23.92 -12.82 15.20
C SER A 146 25.16 -13.21 14.41
N TYR A 147 24.98 -13.57 13.15
CA TYR A 147 26.02 -14.01 12.22
C TYR A 147 25.91 -13.22 10.93
N SER A 148 27.05 -12.80 10.37
CA SER A 148 27.13 -12.20 9.05
C SER A 148 28.07 -13.02 8.16
N PHE A 149 27.71 -13.21 6.93
CA PHE A 149 28.46 -13.96 5.92
C PHE A 149 28.71 -13.04 4.71
N GLU A 150 29.83 -13.31 4.01
CA GLU A 150 30.12 -12.64 2.76
C GLU A 150 28.97 -12.88 1.77
N LYS A 151 28.72 -11.87 0.91
CA LYS A 151 27.77 -12.02 -0.19
C LYS A 151 28.19 -13.15 -1.14
N ILE A 152 27.20 -13.81 -1.72
CA ILE A 152 27.38 -14.83 -2.76
C ILE A 152 26.80 -14.26 -4.04
N ALA A 153 27.65 -14.01 -5.04
CA ALA A 153 27.32 -13.22 -6.23
C ALA A 153 26.02 -13.68 -6.95
N GLU A 154 25.74 -14.99 -6.93
CA GLU A 154 24.56 -15.55 -7.59
C GLU A 154 23.31 -15.59 -6.68
N LEU A 155 23.45 -15.31 -5.38
CA LEU A 155 22.36 -15.36 -4.39
C LEU A 155 22.04 -13.98 -3.80
N SER A 156 23.08 -13.20 -3.49
CA SER A 156 22.90 -11.96 -2.74
C SER A 156 23.82 -10.83 -3.22
N LYS A 157 23.25 -9.62 -3.33
CA LYS A 157 23.98 -8.36 -3.53
C LYS A 157 24.60 -7.85 -2.22
N SER A 158 23.93 -8.11 -1.10
CA SER A 158 24.38 -7.73 0.25
C SER A 158 25.06 -8.88 0.99
N GLU A 159 25.66 -8.56 2.17
CA GLU A 159 25.97 -9.58 3.18
C GLU A 159 24.73 -10.39 3.52
N ILE A 160 24.91 -11.67 3.83
CA ILE A 160 23.84 -12.54 4.31
C ILE A 160 23.87 -12.54 5.82
N ASN A 161 22.82 -12.06 6.45
CA ASN A 161 22.70 -11.97 7.88
C ASN A 161 21.80 -13.07 8.44
N ALA A 162 22.15 -13.67 9.59
CA ALA A 162 21.33 -14.63 10.28
C ALA A 162 21.29 -14.31 11.77
N LYS A 163 20.10 -14.35 12.40
CA LYS A 163 19.89 -14.05 13.80
C LYS A 163 19.05 -15.14 14.48
N LEU A 164 19.51 -15.63 15.63
CA LEU A 164 18.76 -16.59 16.44
C LEU A 164 17.79 -15.83 17.35
N LEU A 165 16.49 -16.20 17.29
CA LEU A 165 15.42 -15.51 18.02
C LEU A 165 14.21 -16.46 18.19
N TYR A 166 13.19 -16.02 18.92
CA TYR A 166 11.89 -16.67 18.97
C TYR A 166 10.93 -16.02 17.98
N VAL A 167 10.04 -16.82 17.40
CA VAL A 167 8.95 -16.35 16.52
C VAL A 167 7.64 -17.05 16.91
N LYS A 168 6.52 -16.39 16.63
CA LYS A 168 5.21 -17.07 16.62
C LYS A 168 5.00 -17.68 15.23
N ASP A 169 4.55 -18.92 15.16
CA ASP A 169 4.09 -19.51 13.90
C ASP A 169 2.62 -19.11 13.59
N LYS A 170 2.07 -19.54 12.44
CA LYS A 170 0.68 -19.25 12.03
C LYS A 170 -0.39 -19.76 13.00
N GLN A 171 -0.05 -20.57 13.98
CA GLN A 171 -0.91 -21.06 15.06
C GLN A 171 -0.60 -20.38 16.41
N ASP A 172 0.10 -19.22 16.38
CA ASP A 172 0.56 -18.49 17.57
C ASP A 172 1.46 -19.30 18.52
N LYS A 173 2.10 -20.37 18.04
CA LYS A 173 3.05 -21.16 18.83
C LYS A 173 4.45 -20.58 18.74
N VAL A 174 5.09 -20.44 19.89
CA VAL A 174 6.47 -19.94 19.94
C VAL A 174 7.46 -21.02 19.46
N LYS A 175 8.29 -20.64 18.49
CA LYS A 175 9.37 -21.47 17.93
C LYS A 175 10.71 -20.79 18.08
N LEU A 176 11.76 -21.57 18.32
CA LEU A 176 13.14 -21.10 18.17
C LEU A 176 13.48 -21.10 16.68
N ALA A 177 13.98 -20.00 16.14
CA ALA A 177 14.22 -19.82 14.73
C ALA A 177 15.53 -19.09 14.42
N LEU A 178 16.06 -19.35 13.25
CA LEU A 178 17.10 -18.56 12.60
C LEU A 178 16.44 -17.69 11.55
N PHE A 179 16.53 -16.39 11.74
CA PHE A 179 15.99 -15.36 10.87
C PHE A 179 17.08 -14.94 9.89
N VAL A 180 16.93 -15.28 8.61
CA VAL A 180 17.90 -15.03 7.54
C VAL A 180 17.44 -13.82 6.74
N SER A 181 18.34 -12.83 6.56
CA SER A 181 18.06 -11.62 5.78
C SER A 181 19.18 -11.32 4.78
N PHE A 182 18.82 -10.98 3.54
CA PHE A 182 19.73 -10.50 2.49
C PHE A 182 18.97 -9.85 1.34
N ALA A 183 19.61 -8.89 0.65
CA ALA A 183 19.15 -8.40 -0.65
C ALA A 183 19.49 -9.43 -1.73
N SER A 184 18.55 -9.76 -2.62
CA SER A 184 18.75 -10.72 -3.72
C SER A 184 19.82 -10.23 -4.71
N ALA A 185 20.41 -11.16 -5.46
CA ALA A 185 21.49 -10.84 -6.40
C ALA A 185 21.04 -9.87 -7.52
N ASP A 186 19.77 -9.94 -7.90
CA ASP A 186 19.14 -9.08 -8.90
C ASP A 186 18.58 -7.77 -8.33
N ASP A 187 18.79 -7.52 -7.03
CA ASP A 187 18.35 -6.35 -6.26
C ASP A 187 16.83 -6.10 -6.20
N LYS A 188 16.03 -7.05 -6.68
CA LYS A 188 14.55 -6.91 -6.74
C LYS A 188 13.85 -7.21 -5.42
N SER A 189 14.50 -7.96 -4.54
CA SER A 189 13.90 -8.46 -3.30
C SER A 189 14.86 -8.29 -2.13
N ILE A 190 14.30 -8.01 -0.97
CA ILE A 190 15.01 -8.12 0.30
C ILE A 190 14.34 -9.21 1.10
N TRP A 191 14.98 -10.38 1.05
CA TRP A 191 14.41 -11.59 1.64
C TRP A 191 14.56 -11.66 3.13
N ASN A 192 13.44 -11.91 3.81
CA ASN A 192 13.37 -12.38 5.18
C ASN A 192 12.82 -13.79 5.21
N ILE A 193 13.68 -14.75 5.57
CA ILE A 193 13.31 -16.15 5.64
C ILE A 193 13.56 -16.66 7.04
N THR A 194 12.50 -17.10 7.70
CA THR A 194 12.52 -17.63 9.07
C THR A 194 12.59 -19.15 9.02
N VAL A 195 13.68 -19.71 9.52
CA VAL A 195 13.95 -21.14 9.51
C VAL A 195 13.87 -21.67 10.93
N ASN A 196 13.11 -22.74 11.16
CA ASN A 196 13.03 -23.41 12.46
C ASN A 196 14.42 -23.91 12.86
N ALA A 197 14.92 -23.44 13.99
CA ALA A 197 16.26 -23.77 14.46
C ALA A 197 16.40 -25.22 14.99
N ILE A 198 15.33 -25.98 15.02
CA ILE A 198 15.33 -27.38 15.52
C ILE A 198 15.35 -28.37 14.37
N ASP A 199 14.50 -28.22 13.36
CA ASP A 199 14.30 -29.17 12.26
C ASP A 199 14.67 -28.63 10.87
N GLY A 200 14.98 -27.34 10.77
CA GLY A 200 15.38 -26.70 9.51
C GLY A 200 14.22 -26.37 8.56
N SER A 201 12.98 -26.61 8.94
CA SER A 201 11.82 -26.25 8.14
C SER A 201 11.65 -24.73 8.05
N VAL A 202 11.12 -24.23 6.93
CA VAL A 202 10.82 -22.80 6.77
C VAL A 202 9.49 -22.49 7.44
N ILE A 203 9.48 -21.52 8.35
CA ILE A 203 8.28 -21.04 9.05
C ILE A 203 7.63 -19.93 8.21
N TYR A 204 8.44 -18.93 7.80
CA TYR A 204 8.00 -17.79 6.97
C TYR A 204 9.01 -17.51 5.86
N LYS A 205 8.49 -17.06 4.73
CA LYS A 205 9.24 -16.41 3.66
C LYS A 205 8.55 -15.08 3.38
N ARG A 206 9.31 -14.00 3.40
CA ARG A 206 8.79 -12.66 3.14
C ARG A 206 9.76 -11.87 2.30
N ASP A 207 9.22 -11.12 1.35
CA ASP A 207 9.91 -10.03 0.70
C ASP A 207 9.60 -8.73 1.46
N LEU A 208 10.60 -7.90 1.70
CA LEU A 208 10.42 -6.58 2.32
C LEU A 208 10.27 -5.47 1.28
N VAL A 209 10.55 -5.74 0.02
CA VAL A 209 10.15 -4.88 -1.09
C VAL A 209 8.66 -5.13 -1.31
N LEU A 210 7.85 -4.10 -1.12
CA LEU A 210 6.42 -4.17 -1.32
C LEU A 210 6.15 -3.95 -2.79
N HIS A 211 5.88 -5.02 -3.51
CA HIS A 211 5.64 -5.03 -4.96
C HIS A 211 4.17 -4.80 -5.24
N CYS A 212 3.90 -3.77 -6.02
CA CYS A 212 2.61 -3.58 -6.65
C CYS A 212 2.59 -4.25 -8.03
N GLU A 213 3.05 -5.51 -8.11
CA GLU A 213 2.90 -6.32 -9.32
C GLU A 213 1.43 -6.63 -9.55
N PHE A 214 0.85 -5.93 -10.50
CA PHE A 214 -0.53 -6.19 -10.90
C PHE A 214 -0.54 -7.31 -11.90
N GLY A 215 -0.72 -8.51 -11.42
CA GLY A 215 -1.19 -9.60 -12.25
C GLY A 215 -2.54 -9.18 -12.82
N ILE A 216 -2.57 -8.78 -14.10
CA ILE A 216 -3.81 -8.52 -14.85
C ILE A 216 -4.56 -9.87 -14.97
N GLY A 217 -5.11 -10.35 -13.87
CA GLY A 217 -5.62 -11.72 -13.72
C GLY A 217 -7.00 -11.86 -13.10
N SER A 218 -7.70 -10.79 -12.75
CA SER A 218 -9.07 -10.93 -12.25
C SER A 218 -9.88 -9.64 -12.42
N TYR A 219 -10.24 -9.30 -13.65
CA TYR A 219 -11.18 -8.21 -13.87
C TYR A 219 -12.53 -8.75 -14.31
N VAL A 220 -13.53 -8.53 -13.47
CA VAL A 220 -14.96 -8.58 -13.85
C VAL A 220 -15.36 -7.14 -14.15
N ALA A 221 -15.34 -6.74 -15.42
CA ALA A 221 -15.94 -5.48 -15.81
C ALA A 221 -17.48 -5.64 -15.82
N SER A 222 -18.15 -5.11 -14.82
CA SER A 222 -19.57 -4.82 -14.93
C SER A 222 -19.73 -3.56 -15.77
N GLN A 223 -19.92 -3.75 -17.07
CA GLN A 223 -20.17 -2.65 -17.98
C GLN A 223 -21.62 -2.24 -17.90
N SER A 224 -21.91 -1.07 -17.34
CA SER A 224 -23.06 -0.27 -17.77
C SER A 224 -22.52 0.86 -18.65
N GLY A 225 -22.77 0.73 -19.95
CA GLY A 225 -22.28 1.69 -20.92
C GLY A 225 -22.89 3.09 -20.76
N GLN A 226 -22.02 4.08 -20.69
CA GLN A 226 -22.34 5.44 -21.15
C GLN A 226 -21.11 6.07 -21.82
N SER A 227 -21.28 6.43 -23.06
CA SER A 227 -20.38 7.28 -23.83
C SER A 227 -20.29 8.65 -23.19
N SER A 228 -19.13 9.08 -22.73
CA SER A 228 -18.89 10.43 -22.22
C SER A 228 -18.07 11.22 -23.23
N THR A 229 -18.71 12.24 -23.77
CA THR A 229 -18.08 13.36 -24.49
C THR A 229 -17.17 14.12 -23.51
N GLN A 230 -15.92 14.29 -23.88
CA GLN A 230 -14.95 15.11 -23.12
C GLN A 230 -15.45 16.54 -22.98
N MET A 231 -15.64 17.02 -21.77
CA MET A 231 -15.64 18.45 -21.46
C MET A 231 -14.39 18.79 -20.64
N ILE A 232 -13.56 19.63 -21.25
CA ILE A 232 -12.40 20.23 -20.57
C ILE A 232 -12.92 21.39 -19.73
N GLU A 233 -13.01 21.18 -18.41
CA GLU A 233 -13.24 22.30 -17.50
C GLU A 233 -11.92 22.82 -16.94
N ARG A 234 -11.71 24.13 -17.11
CA ARG A 234 -10.60 24.85 -16.50
C ARG A 234 -10.92 25.10 -15.03
N VAL A 235 -10.09 24.61 -14.14
CA VAL A 235 -10.11 24.98 -12.72
C VAL A 235 -9.22 26.23 -12.54
N PRO A 236 -9.76 27.36 -12.07
CA PRO A 236 -8.95 28.49 -11.64
C PRO A 236 -8.66 28.35 -10.15
N GLY A 237 -7.41 28.16 -9.80
CA GLY A 237 -6.94 28.17 -8.42
C GLY A 237 -5.54 28.74 -8.34
N ASN A 238 -5.40 30.06 -8.18
CA ASN A 238 -4.15 30.67 -7.76
C ASN A 238 -3.91 30.32 -6.29
N ILE A 239 -2.93 29.48 -6.02
CA ILE A 239 -2.34 29.37 -4.69
C ILE A 239 -1.22 30.40 -4.64
N VAL A 240 -1.50 31.56 -4.05
CA VAL A 240 -0.50 32.59 -3.76
C VAL A 240 0.12 32.27 -2.41
N GLY A 241 1.36 31.81 -2.41
CA GLY A 241 2.19 31.76 -1.20
C GLY A 241 2.61 33.19 -0.82
N ASN A 242 2.21 33.65 0.37
CA ASN A 242 2.72 34.88 0.98
C ASN A 242 4.00 34.54 1.76
N GLY A 243 5.15 34.74 1.15
CA GLY A 243 6.46 34.66 1.80
C GLY A 243 7.16 36.02 1.76
N THR A 244 7.56 36.52 2.91
CA THR A 244 8.43 37.70 3.06
C THR A 244 9.89 37.32 3.09
N ASN A 245 10.63 37.79 2.11
CA ASN A 245 12.08 38.04 2.01
C ASN A 245 13.08 37.24 2.89
N GLU A 246 13.71 36.25 2.28
CA GLU A 246 15.18 36.14 2.20
C GLU A 246 15.47 35.31 0.92
N GLN A 247 16.64 35.52 0.25
CA GLN A 247 16.93 34.90 -1.03
C GLN A 247 17.14 33.38 -0.94
N ASN A 248 16.06 32.64 -0.71
CA ASN A 248 16.00 31.25 -1.11
C ASN A 248 15.78 31.25 -2.62
N LEU A 249 16.67 30.61 -3.38
CA LEU A 249 16.46 30.38 -4.80
C LEU A 249 15.19 29.53 -4.94
N ALA A 250 14.06 30.18 -5.20
CA ALA A 250 12.78 29.51 -5.38
C ALA A 250 12.84 28.67 -6.66
N GLY A 251 12.82 27.34 -6.52
CA GLY A 251 12.77 26.44 -7.66
C GLY A 251 11.43 26.55 -8.41
N SER A 252 11.46 26.36 -9.73
CA SER A 252 10.24 26.29 -10.53
C SER A 252 10.14 24.93 -11.24
N TYR A 253 8.91 24.33 -11.21
CA TYR A 253 8.69 22.95 -11.62
C TYR A 253 7.45 22.88 -12.53
N ARG A 254 7.60 22.34 -13.75
CA ARG A 254 6.46 22.05 -14.62
C ARG A 254 5.98 20.64 -14.40
N VAL A 255 4.91 20.50 -13.63
CA VAL A 255 4.42 19.23 -13.09
C VAL A 255 2.90 19.13 -13.13
N TYR A 256 2.37 17.92 -12.95
CA TYR A 256 0.99 17.69 -12.55
C TYR A 256 0.92 17.94 -11.04
N PRO A 257 0.26 19.01 -10.56
CA PRO A 257 0.21 19.28 -9.12
C PRO A 257 -0.60 18.21 -8.38
N TYR A 258 -0.39 18.09 -7.06
CA TYR A 258 -1.28 17.25 -6.24
C TYR A 258 -2.75 17.71 -6.43
N GLY A 259 -3.69 16.75 -6.39
CA GLY A 259 -5.08 16.97 -6.80
C GLY A 259 -5.31 16.77 -8.32
N VAL A 260 -4.24 16.67 -9.12
CA VAL A 260 -4.29 16.17 -10.51
C VAL A 260 -3.62 14.79 -10.51
N GLU A 261 -4.42 13.75 -10.60
CA GLU A 261 -3.96 12.36 -10.44
C GLU A 261 -2.93 11.96 -11.51
N SER A 262 -3.19 12.35 -12.79
CA SER A 262 -2.35 11.93 -13.91
C SER A 262 -2.58 12.78 -15.16
N PRO A 263 -1.81 12.56 -16.26
CA PRO A 263 -1.92 13.29 -17.51
C PRO A 263 -3.33 13.36 -18.14
N VAL A 264 -4.15 12.32 -17.92
CA VAL A 264 -5.51 12.28 -18.50
C VAL A 264 -6.54 13.03 -17.65
N PHE A 265 -6.21 13.43 -16.43
CA PHE A 265 -7.11 14.08 -15.50
C PHE A 265 -6.83 15.56 -15.26
N GLY A 266 -5.84 16.11 -15.92
CA GLY A 266 -5.51 17.53 -15.86
C GLY A 266 -4.27 17.89 -16.64
N SER A 267 -3.86 19.16 -16.54
CA SER A 267 -2.72 19.71 -17.24
C SER A 267 -1.56 19.99 -16.30
N ARG A 268 -0.34 19.90 -16.82
CA ARG A 268 0.87 20.33 -16.12
C ARG A 268 0.82 21.84 -15.88
N GLN A 269 1.28 22.24 -14.70
CA GLN A 269 1.40 23.63 -14.29
C GLN A 269 2.87 23.95 -13.97
N LEU A 270 3.30 25.19 -14.22
CA LEU A 270 4.58 25.68 -13.74
C LEU A 270 4.37 26.28 -12.36
N LEU A 271 4.85 25.58 -11.34
CA LEU A 271 4.77 26.00 -9.94
C LEU A 271 6.09 26.64 -9.51
N SER A 272 6.00 27.75 -8.77
CA SER A 272 7.19 28.41 -8.20
C SER A 272 7.17 28.23 -6.71
N ASP A 273 8.29 27.75 -6.17
CA ASP A 273 8.50 27.49 -4.74
C ASP A 273 7.34 26.76 -4.06
N PRO A 274 7.06 25.51 -4.45
CA PRO A 274 5.97 24.75 -3.86
C PRO A 274 6.32 24.13 -2.50
N SER A 275 7.53 24.35 -1.96
CA SER A 275 7.99 23.81 -0.68
C SER A 275 7.22 24.41 0.50
N GLU A 276 6.92 23.58 1.53
CA GLU A 276 6.30 24.06 2.76
C GLU A 276 7.38 24.46 3.77
N ALA A 277 7.33 25.70 4.22
CA ALA A 277 8.40 26.33 5.00
C ALA A 277 8.68 25.68 6.38
N THR A 278 7.74 24.94 6.95
CA THR A 278 7.96 24.23 8.23
C THR A 278 8.58 22.86 7.99
N ALA A 279 8.15 22.16 6.94
CA ALA A 279 8.61 20.82 6.61
C ALA A 279 9.95 20.85 5.86
N SER A 280 10.14 21.85 4.99
CA SER A 280 11.33 22.04 4.18
C SER A 280 11.87 23.48 4.33
N PRO A 281 12.39 23.85 5.52
CA PRO A 281 12.69 25.24 5.88
C PRO A 281 13.79 25.89 5.04
N TYR A 282 14.60 25.10 4.34
CA TYR A 282 15.68 25.56 3.44
C TYR A 282 15.37 25.30 1.97
N GLY A 283 14.11 24.89 1.65
CA GLY A 283 13.70 24.45 0.33
C GLY A 283 14.11 23.02 0.02
N TRP A 284 13.63 22.51 -1.12
CA TRP A 284 13.80 21.09 -1.47
C TRP A 284 15.22 20.69 -1.92
N HIS A 285 16.06 21.65 -2.33
CA HIS A 285 17.41 21.39 -2.87
C HIS A 285 18.53 21.59 -1.83
N ASP A 286 18.16 21.87 -0.59
CA ASP A 286 19.12 21.87 0.52
C ASP A 286 19.57 20.42 0.84
N THR A 287 20.84 20.26 1.21
CA THR A 287 21.41 18.98 1.63
C THR A 287 22.28 19.10 2.89
N ASN A 288 22.44 20.31 3.43
CA ASN A 288 23.38 20.56 4.53
C ASN A 288 22.74 21.20 5.77
N GLY A 289 21.48 21.69 5.67
CA GLY A 289 20.77 22.38 6.76
C GLY A 289 21.18 23.84 6.91
N VAL A 290 21.69 24.47 5.86
CA VAL A 290 22.02 25.88 5.80
C VAL A 290 21.28 26.51 4.63
N ALA A 291 20.69 27.68 4.82
CA ALA A 291 19.89 28.34 3.79
C ALA A 291 20.63 28.45 2.46
N GLY A 292 20.02 27.91 1.39
CA GLY A 292 20.56 27.86 0.04
C GLY A 292 20.40 26.48 -0.57
N ALA A 293 20.54 26.39 -1.89
CA ALA A 293 20.51 25.12 -2.60
C ALA A 293 21.92 24.62 -2.88
N GLU A 294 22.29 23.43 -2.42
CA GLU A 294 23.56 22.78 -2.75
C GLU A 294 23.46 21.96 -4.03
N SER A 295 22.27 21.67 -4.51
CA SER A 295 22.07 20.87 -5.71
C SER A 295 21.23 21.61 -6.74
N ASN A 296 21.70 21.65 -7.99
CA ASN A 296 20.91 22.12 -9.13
C ASN A 296 20.08 21.00 -9.78
N TYR A 297 20.16 19.80 -9.25
CA TYR A 297 19.53 18.60 -9.77
C TYR A 297 18.30 18.21 -8.94
N THR A 298 17.52 17.24 -9.41
CA THR A 298 16.39 16.63 -8.71
C THR A 298 16.86 15.81 -7.49
N ARG A 299 17.56 16.49 -6.61
CA ARG A 299 18.17 15.97 -5.39
C ARG A 299 18.08 17.00 -4.26
N GLY A 300 17.78 16.54 -3.06
CA GLY A 300 17.75 17.42 -1.89
C GLY A 300 17.65 16.64 -0.57
N ASN A 301 17.03 17.26 0.43
CA ASN A 301 16.96 16.69 1.77
C ASN A 301 16.02 15.49 1.86
N ASN A 302 14.92 15.50 1.10
CA ASN A 302 13.85 14.53 1.27
C ASN A 302 13.93 13.38 0.25
N VAL A 303 14.43 13.66 -0.96
CA VAL A 303 14.43 12.72 -2.07
C VAL A 303 15.58 12.96 -3.05
N ASN A 304 16.08 11.87 -3.63
CA ASN A 304 16.90 11.83 -4.83
C ASN A 304 16.11 11.16 -5.93
N ALA A 305 15.66 11.92 -6.96
CA ALA A 305 14.90 11.36 -8.08
C ALA A 305 15.78 11.29 -9.34
N TYR A 306 15.85 10.11 -9.96
CA TYR A 306 16.71 9.83 -11.13
C TYR A 306 16.08 8.72 -11.99
N THR A 307 16.63 8.51 -13.19
CA THR A 307 16.27 7.36 -14.04
C THR A 307 17.10 6.15 -13.63
N ASP A 308 16.49 4.97 -13.62
CA ASP A 308 17.19 3.68 -13.40
C ASP A 308 16.77 2.64 -14.42
N LYS A 309 17.17 2.86 -15.69
CA LYS A 309 16.72 2.02 -16.81
C LYS A 309 17.34 0.63 -16.80
N ASP A 310 18.56 0.51 -16.30
CA ASP A 310 19.26 -0.77 -16.20
C ASP A 310 18.97 -1.53 -14.90
N GLY A 311 18.18 -0.93 -13.97
CA GLY A 311 17.74 -1.55 -12.73
C GLY A 311 18.91 -1.83 -11.77
N ASN A 312 19.91 -0.93 -11.70
CA ASN A 312 21.09 -1.13 -10.86
C ASN A 312 21.07 -0.32 -9.55
N ASP A 313 20.03 0.48 -9.29
CA ASP A 313 19.81 1.38 -8.15
C ASP A 313 20.94 2.42 -7.96
N GLN A 314 21.58 2.86 -9.03
CA GLN A 314 22.73 3.76 -8.98
C GLN A 314 22.42 5.14 -9.55
N VAL A 315 22.70 6.17 -8.77
CA VAL A 315 22.74 7.55 -9.28
C VAL A 315 24.02 7.75 -10.08
N ASN A 316 23.91 8.18 -11.34
CA ASN A 316 25.06 8.55 -12.16
C ASN A 316 25.17 10.08 -12.29
N PRO A 317 25.87 10.77 -11.37
CA PRO A 317 25.98 12.23 -11.40
C PRO A 317 26.81 12.77 -12.59
N SER A 318 27.50 11.91 -13.33
CA SER A 318 28.38 12.30 -14.46
C SER A 318 27.68 12.34 -15.81
N GLY A 319 26.34 12.10 -15.86
CA GLY A 319 25.57 12.18 -17.11
C GLY A 319 25.80 11.01 -18.06
N GLY A 320 25.61 9.80 -17.59
CA GLY A 320 25.57 8.58 -18.41
C GLY A 320 24.26 8.40 -19.18
N VAL A 321 24.05 7.25 -19.76
CA VAL A 321 22.79 6.87 -20.43
C VAL A 321 21.72 6.56 -19.40
N ASP A 322 22.10 6.33 -18.16
CA ASP A 322 21.28 5.94 -17.04
C ASP A 322 21.70 6.56 -15.71
N GLY A 323 20.88 6.50 -14.67
CA GLY A 323 21.11 7.14 -13.38
C GLY A 323 21.04 8.67 -13.43
N ASN A 324 20.33 9.24 -14.42
CA ASN A 324 20.32 10.67 -14.69
C ASN A 324 19.32 11.41 -13.81
N LEU A 325 19.82 12.40 -13.09
CA LEU A 325 19.05 13.47 -12.44
C LEU A 325 18.64 14.52 -13.47
N ALA A 326 17.52 15.19 -13.28
CA ALA A 326 17.18 16.36 -14.08
C ALA A 326 17.91 17.59 -13.54
N ASP A 327 18.54 18.37 -14.44
CA ASP A 327 19.31 19.56 -14.11
C ASP A 327 18.48 20.81 -14.36
N GLY A 328 18.11 21.54 -13.29
CA GLY A 328 17.40 22.83 -13.34
C GLY A 328 18.32 24.02 -13.51
N GLY A 329 19.65 23.80 -13.58
CA GLY A 329 20.66 24.85 -13.65
C GLY A 329 20.71 25.72 -12.39
N ALA A 330 21.54 26.75 -12.40
CA ALA A 330 21.73 27.64 -11.24
C ALA A 330 20.44 28.39 -10.82
N GLY A 331 19.44 28.44 -11.69
CA GLY A 331 18.14 29.07 -11.42
C GLY A 331 17.08 28.11 -10.91
N LEU A 332 17.42 26.83 -10.70
CA LEU A 332 16.50 25.75 -10.29
C LEU A 332 15.22 25.71 -11.15
N ASN A 333 15.38 25.86 -12.45
CA ASN A 333 14.25 25.90 -13.40
C ASN A 333 14.04 24.54 -14.05
N PHE A 334 13.09 23.77 -13.52
CA PHE A 334 12.73 22.43 -13.99
C PHE A 334 11.51 22.49 -14.94
N ASP A 335 11.56 23.43 -15.91
CA ASP A 335 10.52 23.59 -16.94
C ASP A 335 10.85 22.76 -18.19
N PHE A 336 10.70 21.44 -18.11
CA PHE A 336 10.98 20.53 -19.23
C PHE A 336 9.71 20.17 -20.00
N ALA A 337 9.84 20.06 -21.33
CA ALA A 337 8.77 19.58 -22.20
C ALA A 337 8.50 18.08 -21.94
N LEU A 338 7.28 17.66 -22.22
CA LEU A 338 6.84 16.26 -22.18
C LEU A 338 6.10 15.97 -23.48
N ASP A 339 6.60 15.00 -24.25
CA ASP A 339 6.07 14.63 -25.56
C ASP A 339 5.48 13.20 -25.52
N PHE A 340 4.17 13.12 -25.54
CA PHE A 340 3.43 11.85 -25.56
C PHE A 340 3.37 11.20 -26.95
N THR A 341 3.97 11.79 -27.98
CA THR A 341 4.08 11.14 -29.29
C THR A 341 5.27 10.19 -29.40
N THR A 342 6.16 10.23 -28.41
CA THR A 342 7.32 9.34 -28.27
C THR A 342 7.25 8.55 -26.98
N ARG A 343 8.03 7.47 -26.89
CA ARG A 343 8.13 6.71 -25.64
C ARG A 343 8.56 7.63 -24.49
N LEU A 344 7.96 7.44 -23.31
CA LEU A 344 8.20 8.31 -22.16
C LEU A 344 9.58 8.10 -21.52
N ASP A 345 10.20 6.95 -21.71
CA ASP A 345 11.56 6.64 -21.25
C ASP A 345 12.68 7.18 -22.14
N THR A 346 12.36 8.03 -23.12
CA THR A 346 13.36 8.69 -23.95
C THR A 346 14.08 9.83 -23.22
N LEU A 347 15.28 10.19 -23.66
CA LEU A 347 16.05 11.31 -23.07
C LEU A 347 15.28 12.64 -23.06
N ILE A 348 14.41 12.85 -24.03
CA ILE A 348 13.59 14.08 -24.15
C ILE A 348 12.60 14.15 -22.99
N ASN A 349 11.94 13.04 -22.68
CA ASN A 349 10.90 12.95 -21.67
C ASN A 349 11.44 12.72 -20.26
N SER A 350 12.57 12.04 -20.13
CA SER A 350 13.12 11.61 -18.81
C SER A 350 13.25 12.76 -17.82
N LYS A 351 13.69 13.95 -18.26
CA LYS A 351 13.83 15.10 -17.36
C LYS A 351 12.49 15.56 -16.79
N ALA A 352 11.45 15.57 -17.61
CA ALA A 352 10.11 15.94 -17.16
C ALA A 352 9.52 14.90 -16.21
N VAL A 353 9.75 13.61 -16.47
CA VAL A 353 9.30 12.48 -15.64
C VAL A 353 10.02 12.49 -14.28
N VAL A 354 11.33 12.59 -14.27
CA VAL A 354 12.13 12.67 -13.03
C VAL A 354 11.75 13.92 -12.21
N THR A 355 11.44 15.05 -12.88
CA THR A 355 10.94 16.25 -12.18
C THR A 355 9.59 16.01 -11.52
N GLN A 356 8.69 15.29 -12.20
CA GLN A 356 7.39 14.91 -11.62
C GLN A 356 7.58 14.03 -10.37
N LEU A 357 8.44 13.04 -10.47
CA LEU A 357 8.72 12.13 -9.37
C LEU A 357 9.37 12.85 -8.18
N PHE A 358 10.34 13.75 -8.44
CA PHE A 358 10.95 14.62 -7.43
C PHE A 358 9.90 15.49 -6.73
N TYR A 359 9.07 16.17 -7.53
CA TYR A 359 7.99 17.02 -7.02
C TYR A 359 7.06 16.24 -6.09
N MET A 360 6.52 15.11 -6.56
CA MET A 360 5.48 14.42 -5.82
C MET A 360 6.00 13.78 -4.52
N ASN A 361 7.23 13.26 -4.50
CA ASN A 361 7.86 12.78 -3.27
C ASN A 361 8.04 13.90 -2.24
N ASN A 362 8.47 15.09 -2.67
CA ASN A 362 8.58 16.25 -1.79
C ASN A 362 7.21 16.73 -1.27
N ILE A 363 6.17 16.71 -2.11
CA ILE A 363 4.79 17.00 -1.69
C ILE A 363 4.31 16.02 -0.63
N MET A 364 4.57 14.73 -0.81
CA MET A 364 4.24 13.69 0.18
C MET A 364 4.97 13.97 1.51
N HIS A 365 6.27 14.24 1.45
CA HIS A 365 7.04 14.61 2.63
C HIS A 365 6.40 15.82 3.34
N ASP A 366 6.21 16.93 2.64
CA ASP A 366 5.79 18.20 3.23
C ASP A 366 4.35 18.15 3.77
N ILE A 367 3.41 17.51 3.05
CA ILE A 367 2.04 17.34 3.52
C ILE A 367 2.03 16.47 4.78
N PHE A 368 2.64 15.29 4.76
CA PHE A 368 2.55 14.36 5.89
C PHE A 368 3.40 14.79 7.09
N TYR A 369 4.41 15.64 6.89
CA TYR A 369 5.07 16.35 7.98
C TYR A 369 4.06 17.16 8.81
N LYS A 370 3.12 17.87 8.16
CA LYS A 370 2.04 18.65 8.81
C LYS A 370 1.03 17.78 9.56
N TYR A 371 0.97 16.49 9.29
CA TYR A 371 0.14 15.53 10.01
C TYR A 371 0.92 14.73 11.06
N GLY A 372 2.21 14.99 11.24
CA GLY A 372 3.03 14.41 12.28
C GLY A 372 3.92 13.25 11.83
N PHE A 373 4.17 13.09 10.52
CA PHE A 373 5.26 12.26 10.01
C PHE A 373 6.53 13.11 9.92
N THR A 374 7.04 13.52 11.07
CA THR A 374 8.21 14.40 11.23
C THR A 374 9.51 13.61 11.39
N ASP A 375 10.64 14.27 11.38
CA ASP A 375 11.96 13.69 11.68
C ASP A 375 12.01 13.02 13.07
N ALA A 376 11.32 13.57 14.08
CA ALA A 376 11.12 12.92 15.37
C ALA A 376 10.27 11.64 15.29
N ASN A 377 9.50 11.47 14.23
CA ASN A 377 8.65 10.33 13.94
C ASN A 377 9.14 9.51 12.74
N ARG A 378 10.47 9.56 12.46
CA ARG A 378 11.17 8.72 11.50
C ARG A 378 10.75 8.97 10.03
N ASN A 379 10.54 10.23 9.63
CA ASN A 379 10.37 10.55 8.20
C ASN A 379 11.66 10.32 7.41
N PHE A 380 11.63 10.57 6.10
CA PHE A 380 12.77 10.35 5.22
C PHE A 380 13.49 11.65 4.98
N GLN A 381 14.72 11.80 5.53
CA GLN A 381 15.53 13.01 5.36
C GLN A 381 17.04 12.72 5.34
N LEU A 382 17.77 13.47 4.52
CA LEU A 382 19.22 13.48 4.54
C LEU A 382 19.74 14.12 5.84
N LYS A 383 19.03 15.16 6.32
CA LYS A 383 19.30 15.90 7.57
C LYS A 383 18.01 16.12 8.34
N ASN A 384 18.03 15.80 9.61
CA ASN A 384 16.93 15.99 10.54
C ASN A 384 17.00 17.37 11.17
N TYR A 385 16.35 18.35 10.59
CA TYR A 385 16.46 19.76 10.98
C TYR A 385 15.84 20.08 12.34
N ALA A 386 14.64 19.57 12.60
CA ALA A 386 13.89 19.94 13.79
C ALA A 386 14.40 19.20 15.04
N SER A 387 14.64 17.90 14.96
CA SER A 387 15.16 17.12 16.09
C SER A 387 16.65 17.29 16.29
N GLY A 388 17.40 17.61 15.22
CA GLY A 388 18.86 17.65 15.24
C GLY A 388 19.50 16.29 15.55
N ASN A 389 18.77 15.20 15.40
CA ASN A 389 19.24 13.85 15.67
C ASN A 389 20.07 13.32 14.49
N THR A 390 21.37 13.56 14.53
CA THR A 390 22.31 13.11 13.49
C THR A 390 22.47 11.60 13.39
N ALA A 391 22.02 10.84 14.38
CA ALA A 391 22.06 9.37 14.36
C ALA A 391 21.06 8.75 13.39
N THR A 392 20.01 9.51 13.04
CA THR A 392 18.98 9.12 12.09
C THR A 392 18.99 9.96 10.80
N ASP A 393 20.08 10.70 10.54
CA ASP A 393 20.35 11.35 9.24
C ASP A 393 20.63 10.29 8.15
N ASN A 394 20.63 10.72 6.87
CA ASN A 394 21.07 9.98 5.68
C ASN A 394 20.09 8.94 5.11
N ASP A 395 18.82 9.15 5.26
CA ASP A 395 17.81 8.23 4.72
C ASP A 395 16.74 8.88 3.82
N PRO A 396 17.11 9.82 2.91
CA PRO A 396 16.19 10.33 1.91
C PRO A 396 15.68 9.19 1.03
N VAL A 397 14.51 9.38 0.42
CA VAL A 397 13.98 8.41 -0.55
C VAL A 397 14.81 8.46 -1.83
N ASN A 398 15.30 7.33 -2.32
CA ASN A 398 15.77 7.17 -3.68
C ASN A 398 14.57 6.84 -4.57
N ALA A 399 14.21 7.76 -5.46
CA ALA A 399 13.05 7.63 -6.33
C ALA A 399 13.50 7.41 -7.78
N GLU A 400 13.21 6.22 -8.30
CA GLU A 400 13.74 5.67 -9.54
C GLU A 400 12.66 5.66 -10.62
N ALA A 401 12.84 6.47 -11.66
CA ALA A 401 11.96 6.51 -12.82
C ALA A 401 12.45 5.55 -13.90
N HIS A 402 11.53 4.96 -14.65
CA HIS A 402 11.81 4.02 -15.74
C HIS A 402 12.57 2.77 -15.30
N ASP A 403 12.42 2.34 -14.05
CA ASP A 403 13.18 1.25 -13.49
C ASP A 403 13.11 -0.02 -14.35
N GLY A 404 14.26 -0.62 -14.62
CA GLY A 404 14.40 -1.81 -15.44
C GLY A 404 13.80 -1.73 -16.85
N SER A 405 13.54 -0.51 -17.40
CA SER A 405 12.92 -0.38 -18.73
C SER A 405 13.83 -0.82 -19.86
N LYS A 406 15.14 -0.99 -19.61
CA LYS A 406 16.13 -1.49 -20.57
C LYS A 406 17.37 -2.00 -19.83
N ASP A 407 17.35 -3.21 -19.33
CA ASP A 407 18.52 -3.80 -18.71
C ASP A 407 19.63 -4.14 -19.76
N GLU A 408 20.85 -4.39 -19.28
CA GLU A 408 22.01 -4.73 -20.11
C GLU A 408 21.83 -6.05 -20.88
N ASN A 409 20.91 -6.92 -20.44
CA ASN A 409 20.58 -8.22 -21.06
C ASN A 409 19.37 -8.13 -21.98
N GLY A 410 18.73 -6.95 -22.11
CA GLY A 410 17.51 -6.73 -22.88
C GLY A 410 16.25 -7.26 -22.19
N VAL A 411 16.31 -7.53 -20.90
CA VAL A 411 15.14 -7.85 -20.08
C VAL A 411 14.45 -6.54 -19.73
N VAL A 412 13.17 -6.47 -20.00
CA VAL A 412 12.34 -5.28 -19.74
C VAL A 412 11.40 -5.61 -18.60
N GLN A 413 11.42 -4.77 -17.56
CA GLN A 413 10.47 -4.81 -16.44
C GLN A 413 9.38 -3.78 -16.68
N LYS A 414 8.14 -4.16 -16.42
CA LYS A 414 6.97 -3.32 -16.63
C LYS A 414 5.83 -3.71 -15.70
N ASN A 415 4.79 -2.85 -15.67
CA ASN A 415 3.52 -3.10 -14.98
C ASN A 415 3.70 -3.30 -13.47
N ASN A 416 4.60 -2.53 -12.90
CA ASN A 416 4.90 -2.57 -11.47
C ASN A 416 5.19 -1.18 -10.92
N ALA A 417 5.08 -1.02 -9.63
CA ALA A 417 5.69 -0.03 -8.79
C ALA A 417 6.08 -0.73 -7.48
N ASN A 418 7.05 -0.23 -6.75
CA ASN A 418 7.36 -0.80 -5.45
C ASN A 418 8.04 0.22 -4.54
N PHE A 419 7.94 -0.05 -3.22
CA PHE A 419 8.64 0.69 -2.20
C PHE A 419 9.35 -0.25 -1.22
N TYR A 420 10.60 0.05 -0.93
CA TYR A 420 11.33 -0.54 0.18
C TYR A 420 11.55 0.50 1.27
N THR A 421 11.21 0.17 2.50
CA THR A 421 11.41 1.03 3.67
C THR A 421 12.59 0.54 4.50
N SER A 422 13.66 1.32 4.54
CA SER A 422 14.83 1.07 5.42
C SER A 422 14.51 1.39 6.89
N ALA A 423 15.39 0.99 7.79
CA ALA A 423 15.41 1.53 9.15
C ALA A 423 15.73 3.03 9.11
N ASP A 424 15.26 3.75 10.13
CA ASP A 424 15.55 5.17 10.33
C ASP A 424 17.06 5.38 10.47
N GLY A 425 17.66 6.23 9.63
CA GLY A 425 19.10 6.47 9.57
C GLY A 425 19.94 5.35 8.95
N GLU A 426 19.37 4.44 8.18
CA GLU A 426 20.09 3.34 7.52
C GLU A 426 21.03 3.87 6.43
N ASN A 427 22.33 3.59 6.56
CA ASN A 427 23.38 4.08 5.68
C ASN A 427 23.87 3.06 4.65
N SER A 428 23.47 1.81 4.76
CA SER A 428 23.89 0.74 3.85
C SER A 428 23.35 0.98 2.45
N LEU A 429 24.19 0.89 1.43
CA LEU A 429 23.78 1.04 0.04
C LEU A 429 22.70 0.01 -0.39
N SER A 430 22.77 -1.20 0.17
CA SER A 430 21.83 -2.28 -0.16
C SER A 430 20.50 -2.20 0.59
N TYR A 431 20.35 -1.29 1.55
CA TYR A 431 19.18 -1.19 2.41
C TYR A 431 18.66 0.26 2.54
N LYS A 432 18.83 1.09 1.51
CA LYS A 432 18.25 2.45 1.48
C LYS A 432 16.77 2.41 1.11
N SER A 433 16.01 3.33 1.67
CA SER A 433 14.62 3.54 1.23
C SER A 433 14.59 3.92 -0.24
N ARG A 434 13.80 3.19 -1.03
CA ARG A 434 13.69 3.44 -2.46
C ARG A 434 12.26 3.25 -2.94
N MET A 435 11.91 4.03 -3.96
CA MET A 435 10.68 3.95 -4.73
C MET A 435 11.06 3.64 -6.17
N GLN A 436 10.56 2.54 -6.73
CA GLN A 436 10.82 2.15 -8.10
C GLN A 436 9.56 2.29 -8.94
N MET A 437 9.64 3.10 -9.99
CA MET A 437 8.53 3.41 -10.89
C MET A 437 8.80 2.89 -12.29
N PHE A 438 7.96 1.97 -12.73
CA PHE A 438 8.13 1.24 -13.98
C PHE A 438 7.33 1.83 -15.13
N MET A 439 7.70 1.43 -16.35
CA MET A 439 6.86 1.60 -17.53
C MET A 439 5.69 0.60 -17.49
N TRP A 440 4.56 1.01 -18.03
CA TRP A 440 3.34 0.20 -18.11
C TRP A 440 2.89 0.04 -19.56
N ASP A 441 2.39 -1.14 -19.89
CA ASP A 441 1.94 -1.42 -21.27
C ASP A 441 0.73 -0.60 -21.69
N GLY A 442 0.03 0.04 -20.77
CA GLY A 442 -1.14 0.85 -21.04
C GLY A 442 -2.22 0.06 -21.77
N THR A 443 -2.31 -1.22 -21.50
CA THR A 443 -3.25 -2.08 -22.19
C THR A 443 -4.63 -1.97 -21.53
N PRO A 444 -5.63 -1.40 -22.25
CA PRO A 444 -6.99 -1.37 -21.74
C PRO A 444 -7.52 -2.78 -21.50
N PRO A 445 -8.54 -2.93 -20.64
CA PRO A 445 -9.14 -4.22 -20.39
C PRO A 445 -9.61 -4.87 -21.68
N SER A 446 -9.39 -6.17 -21.81
CA SER A 446 -9.90 -6.97 -22.92
C SER A 446 -11.23 -7.63 -22.54
N THR A 447 -12.04 -7.93 -23.53
CA THR A 447 -13.25 -8.73 -23.34
C THR A 447 -13.20 -9.99 -24.17
N LEU A 448 -13.67 -11.08 -23.60
CA LEU A 448 -13.92 -12.37 -24.28
C LEU A 448 -15.41 -12.67 -24.21
N THR A 449 -16.08 -12.61 -25.36
CA THR A 449 -17.52 -12.87 -25.41
C THR A 449 -17.78 -14.17 -26.16
N PHE A 450 -18.53 -15.10 -25.61
CA PHE A 450 -19.03 -16.26 -26.30
C PHE A 450 -20.30 -15.88 -27.04
N ASN A 451 -20.30 -15.97 -28.38
CA ASN A 451 -21.43 -15.61 -29.23
C ASN A 451 -22.36 -16.78 -29.46
N ALA A 452 -21.81 -18.01 -29.46
CA ALA A 452 -22.55 -19.25 -29.75
C ALA A 452 -21.84 -20.47 -29.09
N PRO A 453 -22.58 -21.51 -28.72
CA PRO A 453 -24.07 -21.60 -28.79
C PRO A 453 -24.73 -20.78 -27.69
N ALA A 454 -26.04 -20.55 -27.79
CA ALA A 454 -26.80 -19.62 -26.94
C ALA A 454 -26.81 -19.99 -25.45
N ASP A 455 -26.66 -21.28 -25.13
CA ASP A 455 -26.65 -21.79 -23.75
C ASP A 455 -25.36 -21.43 -22.96
N ILE A 456 -24.29 -21.05 -23.67
CA ILE A 456 -23.05 -20.59 -23.05
C ILE A 456 -22.67 -19.17 -23.49
N ALA A 457 -23.55 -18.46 -24.19
CA ALA A 457 -23.29 -17.11 -24.70
C ALA A 457 -23.20 -16.10 -23.54
N GLY A 458 -22.30 -15.13 -23.69
CA GLY A 458 -22.06 -14.07 -22.72
C GLY A 458 -20.59 -13.75 -22.57
N ASP A 459 -20.31 -12.76 -21.72
CA ASP A 459 -18.95 -12.36 -21.40
C ASP A 459 -18.32 -13.34 -20.41
N ILE A 460 -17.06 -13.68 -20.67
CA ILE A 460 -16.32 -14.72 -19.95
C ILE A 460 -15.12 -14.08 -19.27
N GLN A 461 -14.93 -14.41 -18.01
CA GLN A 461 -13.72 -14.07 -17.28
C GLN A 461 -12.50 -14.74 -17.90
N HIS A 462 -11.42 -13.99 -18.08
CA HIS A 462 -10.22 -14.47 -18.74
C HIS A 462 -8.98 -13.73 -18.25
N GLY A 463 -7.81 -14.35 -18.35
CA GLY A 463 -6.53 -13.70 -18.30
C GLY A 463 -6.10 -13.25 -19.70
N SER A 464 -5.17 -12.32 -19.79
CA SER A 464 -4.69 -11.76 -21.05
C SER A 464 -3.18 -11.89 -21.22
N GLN A 465 -2.68 -11.55 -22.40
CA GLN A 465 -1.26 -11.39 -22.69
C GLN A 465 -0.70 -10.24 -21.85
N ASN A 466 0.44 -10.47 -21.20
CA ASN A 466 1.10 -9.50 -20.37
C ASN A 466 2.39 -9.04 -21.07
N GLY A 467 2.39 -7.82 -21.60
CA GLY A 467 3.55 -7.21 -22.23
C GLY A 467 3.97 -7.78 -23.60
N TRP A 468 3.11 -8.55 -24.27
CA TRP A 468 3.39 -9.12 -25.59
C TRP A 468 2.15 -9.32 -26.45
N GLY A 469 2.33 -9.46 -27.77
CA GLY A 469 1.22 -9.57 -28.75
C GLY A 469 0.58 -8.21 -29.05
N PRO A 470 -0.55 -8.19 -29.79
CA PRO A 470 -1.19 -6.92 -30.19
C PRO A 470 -1.86 -6.23 -29.02
N CYS A 471 -1.67 -4.95 -28.91
CA CYS A 471 -2.26 -4.11 -27.86
C CYS A 471 -3.69 -3.65 -28.17
N SER A 472 -4.13 -3.73 -29.44
CA SER A 472 -5.49 -3.38 -29.86
C SER A 472 -5.96 -4.41 -30.88
N TYR A 473 -7.17 -4.92 -30.70
CA TYR A 473 -7.79 -5.91 -31.59
C TYR A 473 -9.30 -5.98 -31.37
N ASN A 474 -9.99 -6.40 -32.43
CA ASN A 474 -11.39 -6.77 -32.39
C ASN A 474 -11.59 -7.89 -33.42
N ILE A 475 -11.61 -9.13 -32.97
CA ILE A 475 -11.74 -10.30 -33.82
C ILE A 475 -12.88 -11.17 -33.36
N THR A 476 -13.61 -11.72 -34.35
CA THR A 476 -14.67 -12.72 -34.11
C THR A 476 -14.40 -13.94 -34.99
N GLY A 477 -14.51 -15.12 -34.41
CA GLY A 477 -14.28 -16.35 -35.17
C GLY A 477 -14.77 -17.61 -34.50
N ALA A 478 -14.90 -18.66 -35.31
CA ALA A 478 -15.15 -20.02 -34.83
C ALA A 478 -13.89 -20.52 -34.07
N VAL A 479 -14.14 -21.36 -33.08
CA VAL A 479 -13.07 -21.96 -32.25
C VAL A 479 -12.69 -23.33 -32.81
N ALA A 480 -11.41 -23.67 -32.81
CA ALA A 480 -10.95 -24.99 -33.24
C ALA A 480 -9.75 -25.46 -32.35
N ASN A 481 -9.73 -26.77 -32.03
CA ASN A 481 -8.60 -27.36 -31.28
C ASN A 481 -7.34 -27.34 -32.12
N ALA A 482 -6.25 -26.81 -31.55
CA ALA A 482 -4.92 -26.89 -32.17
C ALA A 482 -4.16 -28.11 -31.63
N THR A 483 -3.38 -28.74 -32.53
CA THR A 483 -2.51 -29.85 -32.15
C THR A 483 -1.12 -29.74 -32.83
N SER A 484 -0.08 -30.26 -32.17
CA SER A 484 1.28 -30.36 -32.70
C SER A 484 1.79 -31.77 -32.66
N ALA A 485 2.87 -32.05 -33.42
CA ALA A 485 3.54 -33.34 -33.39
C ALA A 485 4.25 -33.61 -32.05
N THR A 486 4.57 -32.57 -31.28
CA THR A 486 5.23 -32.69 -29.99
C THR A 486 4.21 -33.03 -28.92
N ALA A 487 4.45 -34.09 -28.18
CA ALA A 487 3.57 -34.53 -27.10
C ALA A 487 3.75 -33.69 -25.83
N PRO A 488 2.71 -33.43 -25.09
CA PRO A 488 1.27 -33.58 -25.41
C PRO A 488 0.83 -32.71 -26.58
N ALA A 489 0.16 -33.29 -27.56
CA ALA A 489 -0.19 -32.61 -28.81
C ALA A 489 -1.02 -31.30 -28.60
N SER A 490 -1.90 -31.27 -27.62
CA SER A 490 -2.74 -30.11 -27.31
C SER A 490 -1.98 -28.95 -26.65
N TYR A 491 -0.74 -29.14 -26.20
CA TYR A 491 0.11 -28.06 -25.64
C TYR A 491 0.71 -27.16 -26.71
N VAL A 492 0.79 -27.65 -27.96
CA VAL A 492 1.30 -26.91 -29.13
C VAL A 492 2.70 -26.31 -28.89
N CYS A 493 3.59 -27.09 -28.26
CA CYS A 493 4.97 -26.72 -28.02
C CYS A 493 5.91 -26.91 -29.25
N GLY A 494 5.34 -27.15 -30.42
CA GLY A 494 6.05 -27.27 -31.70
C GLY A 494 5.11 -26.95 -32.85
N ALA A 495 5.61 -27.12 -34.08
CA ALA A 495 4.84 -26.82 -35.28
C ALA A 495 3.48 -27.53 -35.27
N VAL A 496 2.46 -26.78 -35.65
CA VAL A 496 1.05 -27.27 -35.72
C VAL A 496 0.92 -28.30 -36.83
N ASN A 497 0.29 -29.46 -36.56
CA ASN A 497 0.07 -30.54 -37.52
C ASN A 497 -1.35 -30.56 -38.13
N ASN A 498 -2.27 -29.73 -37.62
CA ASN A 498 -3.64 -29.58 -38.11
C ASN A 498 -3.96 -28.16 -38.59
N ALA A 499 -3.02 -27.52 -39.27
CA ALA A 499 -3.10 -26.11 -39.70
C ALA A 499 -4.40 -25.80 -40.47
N SER A 500 -4.84 -26.68 -41.36
CA SER A 500 -6.08 -26.52 -42.15
C SER A 500 -7.36 -26.42 -41.29
N SER A 501 -7.32 -27.00 -40.08
CA SER A 501 -8.46 -26.98 -39.15
C SER A 501 -8.56 -25.66 -38.36
N ILE A 502 -7.44 -24.97 -38.17
CA ILE A 502 -7.36 -23.77 -37.34
C ILE A 502 -7.14 -22.48 -38.14
N SER A 503 -6.76 -22.55 -39.41
CA SER A 503 -6.55 -21.39 -40.28
C SER A 503 -7.84 -20.56 -40.39
N GLY A 504 -7.72 -19.24 -40.12
CA GLY A 504 -8.83 -18.28 -40.06
C GLY A 504 -9.74 -18.44 -38.85
N LYS A 505 -9.37 -19.23 -37.84
CA LYS A 505 -10.15 -19.47 -36.63
C LYS A 505 -9.36 -19.07 -35.38
N ILE A 506 -10.02 -19.12 -34.23
CA ILE A 506 -9.42 -18.94 -32.93
C ILE A 506 -8.98 -20.30 -32.40
N ALA A 507 -7.68 -20.47 -32.19
CA ALA A 507 -7.09 -21.73 -31.78
C ALA A 507 -7.29 -21.98 -30.29
N LEU A 508 -7.75 -23.16 -29.91
CA LEU A 508 -7.91 -23.62 -28.53
C LEU A 508 -6.71 -24.52 -28.15
N ILE A 509 -5.98 -24.16 -27.09
CA ILE A 509 -4.68 -24.73 -26.70
C ILE A 509 -4.71 -25.04 -25.20
N ASP A 510 -4.05 -26.12 -24.76
CA ASP A 510 -3.87 -26.39 -23.34
C ASP A 510 -2.60 -25.71 -22.78
N ARG A 511 -2.67 -25.21 -21.56
CA ARG A 511 -1.51 -24.79 -20.78
C ARG A 511 -0.60 -26.01 -20.54
N GLY A 512 0.72 -25.85 -20.81
CA GLY A 512 1.69 -26.93 -20.68
C GLY A 512 3.13 -26.44 -20.49
N THR A 513 4.10 -27.22 -20.92
CA THR A 513 5.52 -27.12 -20.59
C THR A 513 6.28 -25.99 -21.28
N CYS A 514 5.80 -25.46 -22.42
CA CYS A 514 6.44 -24.35 -23.13
C CYS A 514 5.73 -23.00 -22.81
N ASN A 515 6.41 -21.90 -23.09
CA ASN A 515 5.93 -20.55 -22.83
C ASN A 515 4.65 -20.22 -23.60
N PHE A 516 3.86 -19.30 -23.08
CA PHE A 516 2.60 -18.92 -23.72
C PHE A 516 2.80 -18.30 -25.10
N SER A 517 3.78 -17.40 -25.24
CA SER A 517 4.07 -16.76 -26.52
C SER A 517 4.52 -17.74 -27.60
N GLU A 518 5.22 -18.81 -27.23
CA GLU A 518 5.63 -19.87 -28.16
C GLU A 518 4.44 -20.65 -28.70
N LYS A 519 3.46 -20.97 -27.82
CA LYS A 519 2.23 -21.66 -28.23
C LYS A 519 1.43 -20.78 -29.20
N VAL A 520 1.29 -19.51 -28.90
CA VAL A 520 0.52 -18.56 -29.72
C VAL A 520 1.23 -18.31 -31.05
N TYR A 521 2.55 -18.16 -31.02
CA TYR A 521 3.36 -18.06 -32.26
C TYR A 521 3.20 -19.29 -33.17
N ASN A 522 3.21 -20.49 -32.61
CA ASN A 522 3.02 -21.70 -33.39
C ASN A 522 1.65 -21.75 -34.11
N VAL A 523 0.55 -21.35 -33.44
CA VAL A 523 -0.78 -21.32 -34.09
C VAL A 523 -0.92 -20.14 -35.06
N GLN A 524 -0.26 -19.01 -34.81
CA GLN A 524 -0.16 -17.90 -35.72
C GLN A 524 0.49 -18.35 -37.05
N GLN A 525 1.60 -19.04 -36.98
CA GLN A 525 2.27 -19.58 -38.19
C GLN A 525 1.40 -20.57 -38.98
N ALA A 526 0.42 -21.19 -38.30
CA ALA A 526 -0.56 -22.08 -38.91
C ALA A 526 -1.83 -21.33 -39.38
N GLY A 527 -1.86 -19.98 -39.32
CA GLY A 527 -2.93 -19.13 -39.84
C GLY A 527 -4.10 -18.91 -38.89
N ALA A 528 -3.94 -19.18 -37.60
CA ALA A 528 -4.95 -18.79 -36.61
C ALA A 528 -5.05 -17.26 -36.49
N ILE A 529 -6.25 -16.73 -36.24
CA ILE A 529 -6.48 -15.28 -36.06
C ILE A 529 -6.45 -14.85 -34.59
N GLY A 530 -6.47 -15.79 -33.65
CA GLY A 530 -6.38 -15.61 -32.21
C GLY A 530 -6.17 -16.92 -31.49
N ALA A 531 -5.91 -16.91 -30.20
CA ALA A 531 -5.73 -18.09 -29.38
C ALA A 531 -6.46 -18.00 -28.04
N ILE A 532 -7.02 -19.11 -27.57
CA ILE A 532 -7.52 -19.28 -26.20
C ILE A 532 -6.72 -20.39 -25.54
N ILE A 533 -6.09 -20.09 -24.40
CA ILE A 533 -5.29 -21.05 -23.64
C ILE A 533 -6.07 -21.50 -22.42
N ILE A 534 -6.27 -22.81 -22.31
CA ILE A 534 -7.03 -23.45 -21.22
C ILE A 534 -6.10 -23.76 -20.07
N ASN A 535 -6.49 -23.44 -18.85
CA ASN A 535 -5.72 -23.78 -17.64
C ASN A 535 -5.69 -25.31 -17.41
N ARG A 536 -4.75 -25.77 -16.58
CA ARG A 536 -4.66 -27.16 -16.11
C ARG A 536 -5.79 -27.47 -15.13
N GLN A 537 -6.32 -28.67 -15.18
CA GLN A 537 -7.34 -29.11 -14.22
C GLN A 537 -6.86 -29.01 -12.77
N SER A 538 -5.56 -29.31 -12.53
CA SER A 538 -4.96 -29.24 -11.19
C SER A 538 -4.79 -27.83 -10.63
N ALA A 539 -4.99 -26.79 -11.43
CA ALA A 539 -4.86 -25.40 -11.01
C ALA A 539 -6.24 -24.75 -10.70
N GLY A 540 -7.34 -25.51 -10.72
CA GLY A 540 -8.67 -25.05 -10.43
C GLY A 540 -9.16 -23.96 -11.38
N ASP A 541 -9.89 -22.99 -10.84
CA ASP A 541 -10.49 -21.87 -11.59
C ASP A 541 -9.62 -20.60 -11.59
N SER A 542 -8.33 -20.72 -11.23
CA SER A 542 -7.40 -19.59 -11.24
C SER A 542 -7.17 -19.07 -12.65
N LEU A 543 -7.34 -17.77 -12.84
CA LEU A 543 -6.93 -17.05 -14.04
C LEU A 543 -5.54 -16.44 -13.79
N ILE A 544 -4.75 -16.34 -14.85
CA ILE A 544 -3.39 -15.76 -14.79
C ILE A 544 -3.15 -14.82 -15.97
N GLY A 545 -2.32 -13.82 -15.77
CA GLY A 545 -1.64 -13.10 -16.84
C GLY A 545 -0.60 -14.02 -17.50
N MET A 546 -0.57 -14.00 -18.83
CA MET A 546 0.34 -14.85 -19.60
C MET A 546 1.66 -14.14 -19.82
N ALA A 547 2.69 -14.49 -19.07
CA ALA A 547 4.04 -13.98 -19.28
C ALA A 547 4.59 -14.31 -20.67
N SER A 548 5.44 -13.42 -21.18
CA SER A 548 6.15 -13.60 -22.43
C SER A 548 7.17 -14.76 -22.35
N GLY A 549 7.56 -15.27 -23.50
CA GLY A 549 8.74 -16.08 -23.73
C GLY A 549 9.55 -15.49 -24.89
N THR A 550 10.49 -16.24 -25.44
CA THR A 550 11.38 -15.78 -26.52
C THR A 550 10.67 -15.37 -27.82
N SER A 551 9.43 -15.85 -28.02
CA SER A 551 8.61 -15.56 -29.22
C SER A 551 7.67 -14.35 -29.02
N GLY A 552 7.66 -13.67 -27.86
CA GLY A 552 6.68 -12.63 -27.55
C GLY A 552 6.61 -11.50 -28.59
N ASN A 553 7.77 -10.99 -29.00
CA ASN A 553 7.89 -9.92 -30.01
C ASN A 553 7.50 -10.33 -31.43
N LEU A 554 7.29 -11.64 -31.67
CA LEU A 554 6.90 -12.20 -32.99
C LEU A 554 5.40 -12.45 -33.08
N VAL A 555 4.70 -12.38 -31.96
CA VAL A 555 3.25 -12.61 -31.89
C VAL A 555 2.49 -11.37 -32.31
N THR A 556 1.62 -11.53 -33.29
CA THR A 556 0.76 -10.44 -33.83
C THR A 556 -0.74 -10.75 -33.72
N ILE A 557 -1.11 -11.89 -33.14
CA ILE A 557 -2.50 -12.26 -32.87
C ILE A 557 -2.83 -12.19 -31.38
N PRO A 558 -4.07 -11.87 -31.00
CA PRO A 558 -4.47 -11.85 -29.60
C PRO A 558 -4.54 -13.25 -29.00
N ALA A 559 -4.25 -13.31 -27.69
CA ALA A 559 -4.46 -14.52 -26.91
C ALA A 559 -5.13 -14.21 -25.56
N MET A 560 -6.00 -15.12 -25.12
CA MET A 560 -6.69 -15.03 -23.84
C MET A 560 -6.57 -16.35 -23.08
N PHE A 561 -6.59 -16.26 -21.76
CA PHE A 561 -6.45 -17.41 -20.86
C PHE A 561 -7.78 -17.68 -20.17
N VAL A 562 -8.23 -18.93 -20.15
CA VAL A 562 -9.49 -19.31 -19.50
C VAL A 562 -9.29 -20.42 -18.47
N THR A 563 -10.22 -20.54 -17.53
CA THR A 563 -10.25 -21.63 -16.57
C THR A 563 -10.37 -22.99 -17.27
N TYR A 564 -10.05 -24.07 -16.58
CA TYR A 564 -10.25 -25.40 -17.11
C TYR A 564 -11.72 -25.67 -17.46
N ALA A 565 -12.65 -25.29 -16.57
CA ALA A 565 -14.08 -25.47 -16.76
C ALA A 565 -14.59 -24.77 -18.03
N VAL A 566 -14.23 -23.50 -18.23
CA VAL A 566 -14.58 -22.72 -19.44
C VAL A 566 -13.99 -23.34 -20.69
N GLY A 567 -12.73 -23.76 -20.63
CA GLY A 567 -12.09 -24.44 -21.74
C GLY A 567 -12.77 -25.75 -22.14
N GLN A 568 -13.29 -26.53 -21.18
CA GLN A 568 -14.07 -27.74 -21.46
C GLN A 568 -15.45 -27.41 -22.06
N GLN A 569 -16.09 -26.33 -21.64
CA GLN A 569 -17.33 -25.84 -22.27
C GLN A 569 -17.11 -25.52 -23.77
N LEU A 570 -16.02 -24.85 -24.11
CA LEU A 570 -15.64 -24.60 -25.50
C LEU A 570 -15.39 -25.88 -26.27
N ARG A 571 -14.67 -26.84 -25.68
CA ARG A 571 -14.40 -28.15 -26.34
C ARG A 571 -15.66 -28.96 -26.60
N ASN A 572 -16.57 -29.01 -25.64
CA ASN A 572 -17.84 -29.74 -25.77
C ASN A 572 -18.71 -29.13 -26.87
N ASN A 573 -18.56 -27.85 -27.14
CA ASN A 573 -19.31 -27.11 -28.14
C ASN A 573 -18.51 -26.73 -29.40
N ILE A 574 -17.36 -27.35 -29.63
CA ILE A 574 -16.36 -26.96 -30.61
C ILE A 574 -16.91 -26.82 -32.06
N ALA A 575 -17.93 -27.56 -32.39
CA ALA A 575 -18.59 -27.53 -33.73
C ALA A 575 -19.33 -26.21 -33.98
N THR A 576 -19.82 -25.56 -32.94
CA THR A 576 -20.68 -24.36 -32.99
C THR A 576 -20.07 -23.18 -32.27
N ALA A 577 -19.01 -23.39 -31.49
CA ALA A 577 -18.39 -22.34 -30.68
C ALA A 577 -17.88 -21.20 -31.56
N ASN A 578 -18.33 -19.99 -31.24
CA ASN A 578 -17.91 -18.75 -31.86
C ASN A 578 -17.66 -17.72 -30.76
N VAL A 579 -16.55 -17.02 -30.82
CA VAL A 579 -16.16 -16.05 -29.81
C VAL A 579 -15.71 -14.73 -30.42
N THR A 580 -15.89 -13.65 -29.69
CA THR A 580 -15.30 -12.35 -29.95
C THR A 580 -14.26 -12.03 -28.90
N MET A 581 -13.08 -11.61 -29.34
CA MET A 581 -11.99 -11.12 -28.53
C MET A 581 -11.78 -9.64 -28.84
N THR A 582 -11.93 -8.76 -27.86
CA THR A 582 -11.82 -7.29 -28.09
C THR A 582 -10.87 -6.66 -27.09
N ARG A 583 -10.06 -5.76 -27.57
CA ARG A 583 -9.28 -4.78 -26.80
C ARG A 583 -9.09 -3.56 -27.68
N VAL A 584 -9.60 -2.41 -27.27
CA VAL A 584 -9.48 -1.17 -28.03
C VAL A 584 -8.57 -0.20 -27.29
N SER A 585 -7.38 0.03 -27.82
CA SER A 585 -6.46 1.04 -27.30
C SER A 585 -6.83 2.41 -27.87
N THR A 586 -6.94 3.40 -27.00
CA THR A 586 -7.22 4.79 -27.37
C THR A 586 -5.96 5.64 -27.61
N ASN A 587 -4.78 5.11 -27.22
CA ASN A 587 -3.49 5.82 -27.25
C ASN A 587 -2.48 5.24 -28.24
N ASN A 588 -2.91 4.52 -29.27
CA ASN A 588 -2.03 3.87 -30.26
C ASN A 588 -0.95 2.95 -29.63
N CYS A 589 -1.25 2.38 -28.46
CA CYS A 589 -0.33 1.46 -27.76
C CYS A 589 0.96 2.11 -27.26
N ILE A 590 0.93 3.37 -26.99
CA ILE A 590 2.03 4.03 -26.29
C ILE A 590 2.03 3.58 -24.84
N GLU A 591 3.20 3.18 -24.36
CA GLU A 591 3.40 2.80 -22.96
C GLU A 591 3.16 4.00 -22.05
N TYR A 592 2.57 3.75 -20.90
CA TYR A 592 2.40 4.74 -19.84
C TYR A 592 3.61 4.72 -18.90
N ASP A 593 3.81 5.78 -18.16
CA ASP A 593 4.87 5.89 -17.16
C ASP A 593 4.25 6.03 -15.78
N GLY A 594 4.54 5.10 -14.89
CA GLY A 594 4.03 5.09 -13.52
C GLY A 594 4.42 6.35 -12.74
N ALA A 595 5.59 6.93 -13.01
CA ALA A 595 6.04 8.15 -12.35
C ALA A 595 5.21 9.40 -12.70
N LEU A 596 4.35 9.33 -13.73
CA LEU A 596 3.39 10.38 -14.07
C LEU A 596 2.02 10.17 -13.42
N ASP A 597 1.79 9.05 -12.74
CA ASP A 597 0.58 8.80 -11.97
C ASP A 597 0.81 9.18 -10.50
N ASN A 598 0.32 10.35 -10.10
CA ASN A 598 0.46 10.84 -8.73
C ASN A 598 -0.27 9.93 -7.72
N GLY A 599 -1.28 9.17 -8.14
CA GLY A 599 -1.94 8.17 -7.31
C GLY A 599 -0.97 7.06 -6.94
N ILE A 600 -0.28 6.47 -7.94
CA ILE A 600 0.73 5.41 -7.69
C ILE A 600 1.91 5.96 -6.88
N VAL A 601 2.47 7.13 -7.26
CA VAL A 601 3.59 7.73 -6.49
C VAL A 601 3.20 7.96 -5.02
N SER A 602 1.96 8.43 -4.77
CA SER A 602 1.47 8.62 -3.40
C SER A 602 1.26 7.31 -2.66
N HIS A 603 0.80 6.28 -3.37
CA HIS A 603 0.63 4.94 -2.83
C HIS A 603 1.98 4.37 -2.38
N GLU A 604 2.99 4.40 -3.24
CA GLU A 604 4.33 3.90 -2.91
C GLU A 604 4.95 4.64 -1.71
N TYR A 605 4.85 5.96 -1.69
CA TYR A 605 5.32 6.72 -0.52
C TYR A 605 4.54 6.37 0.76
N GLY A 606 3.26 6.01 0.61
CA GLY A 606 2.37 5.55 1.67
C GLY A 606 2.88 4.30 2.38
N HIS A 607 3.52 3.36 1.67
CA HIS A 607 4.21 2.21 2.26
C HIS A 607 5.34 2.64 3.20
N GLY A 608 6.09 3.66 2.80
CA GLY A 608 7.12 4.26 3.65
C GLY A 608 6.54 4.82 4.94
N ILE A 609 5.46 5.60 4.86
CA ILE A 609 4.77 6.19 6.01
C ILE A 609 4.26 5.10 6.95
N SER A 610 3.49 4.16 6.45
CA SER A 610 2.84 3.13 7.27
C SER A 610 3.86 2.22 7.96
N THR A 611 4.92 1.82 7.24
CA THR A 611 6.00 1.00 7.80
C THR A 611 6.81 1.73 8.87
N ARG A 612 7.15 3.02 8.64
CA ARG A 612 7.94 3.82 9.61
C ARG A 612 7.15 4.16 10.88
N LEU A 613 5.85 4.39 10.76
CA LEU A 613 5.02 4.80 11.89
C LEU A 613 4.54 3.63 12.75
N THR A 614 4.39 2.42 12.19
CA THR A 614 3.86 1.27 12.92
C THR A 614 4.89 0.69 13.90
N GLY A 615 4.52 0.64 15.17
CA GLY A 615 5.34 0.05 16.23
C GLY A 615 6.74 0.67 16.27
N THR A 616 7.76 -0.18 16.18
CA THR A 616 9.17 0.24 16.18
C THR A 616 9.73 0.59 14.80
N GLY A 617 8.90 0.56 13.75
CA GLY A 617 9.30 0.82 12.37
C GLY A 617 10.08 -0.34 11.74
N ALA A 618 10.78 -0.05 10.65
CA ALA A 618 11.68 -0.98 9.98
C ALA A 618 12.93 -1.27 10.81
N LYS A 619 13.50 -2.46 10.67
CA LYS A 619 14.69 -2.92 11.39
C LYS A 619 15.94 -2.78 10.53
N PRO A 620 17.12 -2.47 11.15
CA PRO A 620 18.38 -2.40 10.41
C PRO A 620 18.73 -3.70 9.68
N ASN A 621 19.52 -3.58 8.60
CA ASN A 621 19.98 -4.73 7.79
C ASN A 621 18.84 -5.60 7.25
N GLY A 622 17.69 -5.02 6.99
CA GLY A 622 16.54 -5.73 6.45
C GLY A 622 15.92 -6.77 7.40
N PHE A 623 16.10 -6.67 8.71
CA PHE A 623 15.55 -7.63 9.67
C PHE A 623 14.04 -7.49 9.94
N GLY A 624 13.27 -6.96 9.00
CA GLY A 624 11.82 -6.90 9.06
C GLY A 624 11.27 -5.56 9.57
N ASN A 625 9.97 -5.53 9.75
CA ASN A 625 9.22 -4.38 10.22
C ASN A 625 8.02 -4.83 11.06
N CYS A 626 7.24 -3.88 11.55
CA CYS A 626 6.02 -4.14 12.33
C CYS A 626 4.73 -4.22 11.48
N LEU A 627 4.82 -4.13 10.15
CA LEU A 627 3.73 -4.41 9.20
C LEU A 627 4.16 -5.56 8.31
N GLY A 628 3.88 -6.76 8.72
CA GLY A 628 4.37 -7.90 7.99
C GLY A 628 3.68 -9.18 8.42
N ASN A 629 2.44 -9.12 8.85
CA ASN A 629 1.57 -10.23 9.19
C ASN A 629 0.60 -10.53 8.05
N GLU A 630 -0.18 -11.59 8.16
CA GLU A 630 -1.13 -12.00 7.09
C GLU A 630 -2.34 -11.05 7.02
N GLU A 631 -2.83 -10.56 8.17
CA GLU A 631 -3.94 -9.59 8.26
C GLU A 631 -3.39 -8.18 8.47
N GLU A 632 -2.65 -7.66 7.48
CA GLU A 632 -2.06 -6.34 7.58
C GLU A 632 -2.69 -5.37 6.56
N GLY A 633 -2.74 -4.09 6.90
CA GLY A 633 -3.39 -3.07 6.09
C GLY A 633 -2.44 -2.25 5.21
N GLY A 634 -1.19 -2.68 4.96
CA GLY A 634 -0.15 -1.89 4.28
C GLY A 634 -0.59 -1.29 2.96
N GLU A 635 -1.14 -2.12 2.06
CA GLU A 635 -1.70 -1.70 0.79
C GLU A 635 -2.86 -0.70 0.97
N GLY A 636 -3.74 -0.98 1.95
CA GLY A 636 -4.91 -0.13 2.20
C GLY A 636 -4.58 1.23 2.81
N TRP A 637 -3.54 1.33 3.63
CA TRP A 637 -3.03 2.62 4.10
C TRP A 637 -2.50 3.46 2.94
N SER A 638 -1.78 2.82 2.01
CA SER A 638 -1.19 3.44 0.82
C SER A 638 -2.26 3.94 -0.14
N ASP A 639 -3.28 3.13 -0.43
CA ASP A 639 -4.43 3.53 -1.24
C ASP A 639 -5.18 4.72 -0.62
N PHE A 640 -5.34 4.74 0.70
CA PHE A 640 -5.97 5.87 1.38
C PHE A 640 -5.22 7.18 1.15
N PHE A 641 -3.90 7.18 1.21
CA PHE A 641 -3.11 8.39 0.95
C PHE A 641 -3.22 8.82 -0.51
N ALA A 642 -3.18 7.87 -1.45
CA ALA A 642 -3.39 8.14 -2.87
C ALA A 642 -4.76 8.79 -3.14
N LEU A 643 -5.83 8.24 -2.58
CA LEU A 643 -7.18 8.78 -2.69
C LEU A 643 -7.32 10.17 -2.05
N ALA A 644 -6.75 10.37 -0.86
CA ALA A 644 -6.84 11.64 -0.15
C ALA A 644 -6.16 12.79 -0.91
N LEU A 645 -5.07 12.51 -1.64
CA LEU A 645 -4.34 13.50 -2.43
C LEU A 645 -4.91 13.70 -3.84
N SER A 646 -5.60 12.70 -4.41
CA SER A 646 -6.18 12.76 -5.77
C SER A 646 -7.66 13.16 -5.80
N LYS A 647 -8.33 13.24 -4.64
CA LYS A 647 -9.75 13.63 -4.53
C LYS A 647 -10.00 15.01 -5.13
N LYS A 648 -10.99 15.11 -6.02
CA LYS A 648 -11.39 16.36 -6.64
C LYS A 648 -12.43 17.12 -5.80
N PRO A 649 -12.48 18.46 -5.90
CA PRO A 649 -13.50 19.26 -5.19
C PRO A 649 -14.95 18.85 -5.49
N THR A 650 -15.19 18.34 -6.69
CA THR A 650 -16.51 17.88 -7.17
C THR A 650 -16.93 16.51 -6.66
N ASP A 651 -16.01 15.74 -6.09
CA ASP A 651 -16.31 14.39 -5.60
C ASP A 651 -17.19 14.44 -4.35
N ASN A 652 -18.09 13.49 -4.27
CA ASN A 652 -18.90 13.19 -3.10
C ASN A 652 -18.65 11.74 -2.65
N LYS A 653 -19.23 11.33 -1.54
CA LYS A 653 -18.99 10.01 -0.96
C LYS A 653 -19.28 8.83 -1.88
N ASN A 654 -20.23 8.99 -2.83
CA ASN A 654 -20.62 7.93 -3.77
C ASN A 654 -19.82 7.99 -5.08
N THR A 655 -18.92 8.95 -5.24
CA THR A 655 -18.05 9.02 -6.41
C THR A 655 -17.09 7.83 -6.38
N ALA A 656 -17.10 7.03 -7.45
CA ALA A 656 -16.16 5.95 -7.66
C ALA A 656 -14.75 6.50 -7.94
N ARG A 657 -13.72 5.92 -7.31
CA ARG A 657 -12.31 6.27 -7.53
C ARG A 657 -11.44 5.02 -7.61
N GLY A 658 -10.67 4.89 -8.68
CA GLY A 658 -9.67 3.85 -8.83
C GLY A 658 -8.31 4.27 -8.30
N ILE A 659 -7.38 3.34 -8.29
CA ILE A 659 -5.95 3.55 -8.08
C ILE A 659 -5.24 3.16 -9.38
N GLY A 660 -4.29 3.97 -9.88
CA GLY A 660 -3.51 3.66 -11.07
C GLY A 660 -4.35 3.49 -12.35
N SER A 661 -5.50 4.12 -12.45
CA SER A 661 -6.37 4.02 -13.64
C SER A 661 -5.69 4.56 -14.90
N TYR A 662 -4.79 5.53 -14.79
CA TYR A 662 -4.01 6.05 -15.92
C TYR A 662 -3.12 4.98 -16.54
N VAL A 663 -2.33 4.26 -15.74
CA VAL A 663 -1.33 3.31 -16.26
C VAL A 663 -1.93 2.10 -16.96
N ILE A 664 -3.22 1.81 -16.75
CA ILE A 664 -3.97 0.79 -17.48
C ILE A 664 -4.97 1.36 -18.49
N GLY A 665 -4.95 2.68 -18.74
CA GLY A 665 -5.78 3.34 -19.75
C GLY A 665 -7.26 3.44 -19.38
N GLU A 666 -7.61 3.42 -18.11
CA GLU A 666 -8.98 3.56 -17.61
C GLU A 666 -9.34 5.01 -17.25
N THR A 667 -10.62 5.23 -17.01
CA THR A 667 -11.12 6.48 -16.42
C THR A 667 -10.92 6.48 -14.92
N SER A 668 -10.88 7.65 -14.28
CA SER A 668 -10.71 7.77 -12.82
C SER A 668 -11.84 7.13 -11.98
N THR A 669 -12.93 6.73 -12.62
CA THR A 669 -14.07 6.07 -11.97
C THR A 669 -14.07 4.55 -12.16
N GLY A 670 -13.15 4.02 -12.97
CA GLY A 670 -12.87 2.60 -13.04
C GLY A 670 -12.15 2.13 -11.78
N PRO A 671 -12.02 0.83 -11.55
CA PRO A 671 -11.31 0.27 -10.40
C PRO A 671 -9.80 0.56 -10.45
N GLY A 672 -9.24 0.84 -11.63
CA GLY A 672 -7.80 0.90 -11.81
C GLY A 672 -7.18 -0.47 -11.61
N ILE A 673 -6.17 -0.55 -10.79
CA ILE A 673 -5.42 -1.76 -10.45
C ILE A 673 -5.99 -2.48 -9.20
N ARG A 674 -7.26 -2.27 -8.86
CA ARG A 674 -7.99 -2.94 -7.77
C ARG A 674 -9.20 -3.69 -8.31
N ARG A 675 -9.81 -4.55 -7.49
CA ARG A 675 -11.03 -5.30 -7.87
C ARG A 675 -12.24 -4.38 -8.02
N ASN A 676 -12.35 -3.38 -7.14
CA ASN A 676 -13.44 -2.44 -7.13
C ASN A 676 -12.91 -1.01 -7.02
N PRO A 677 -13.59 -0.01 -7.62
CA PRO A 677 -13.28 1.37 -7.30
C PRO A 677 -13.71 1.69 -5.87
N TYR A 678 -12.99 2.55 -5.19
CA TYR A 678 -13.35 3.01 -3.86
C TYR A 678 -14.58 3.92 -3.90
N SER A 679 -15.57 3.60 -3.11
CA SER A 679 -16.82 4.37 -2.96
C SER A 679 -17.47 4.05 -1.62
N TYR A 680 -18.17 5.04 -1.06
CA TYR A 680 -19.08 4.83 0.07
C TYR A 680 -20.30 4.00 -0.34
N ASP A 681 -20.70 4.05 -1.62
CA ASP A 681 -21.81 3.26 -2.15
C ASP A 681 -21.42 1.78 -2.24
N MET A 682 -22.02 0.95 -1.40
CA MET A 682 -21.75 -0.50 -1.37
C MET A 682 -22.30 -1.27 -2.57
N THR A 683 -23.03 -0.63 -3.47
CA THR A 683 -23.36 -1.23 -4.79
C THR A 683 -22.21 -1.08 -5.78
N ILE A 684 -21.28 -0.13 -5.54
CA ILE A 684 -20.06 0.09 -6.32
C ILE A 684 -18.88 -0.66 -5.68
N ASN A 685 -18.73 -0.55 -4.37
CA ASN A 685 -17.68 -1.26 -3.63
C ASN A 685 -18.31 -2.06 -2.48
N PRO A 686 -18.62 -3.34 -2.69
CA PRO A 686 -19.34 -4.17 -1.73
C PRO A 686 -18.45 -4.77 -0.63
N VAL A 687 -17.13 -4.65 -0.70
CA VAL A 687 -16.20 -5.40 0.16
C VAL A 687 -16.39 -5.11 1.64
N THR A 688 -16.28 -6.15 2.44
CA THR A 688 -16.42 -6.15 3.89
C THR A 688 -15.37 -7.03 4.55
N TYR A 689 -15.30 -7.03 5.86
CA TYR A 689 -14.35 -7.84 6.63
C TYR A 689 -14.55 -9.37 6.43
N ASP A 690 -15.75 -9.81 6.02
CA ASP A 690 -16.00 -11.22 5.69
C ASP A 690 -15.23 -11.67 4.44
N ASP A 691 -14.94 -10.75 3.51
CA ASP A 691 -14.22 -11.05 2.26
C ASP A 691 -12.75 -11.35 2.48
N LEU A 692 -12.21 -11.02 3.66
CA LEU A 692 -10.82 -11.25 4.01
C LEU A 692 -10.44 -12.75 3.92
N ALA A 693 -11.34 -13.64 4.33
CA ALA A 693 -11.10 -15.08 4.29
C ALA A 693 -10.91 -15.66 2.87
N ALA A 694 -11.46 -14.98 1.86
CA ALA A 694 -11.31 -15.36 0.45
C ALA A 694 -10.14 -14.64 -0.23
N SER A 695 -9.57 -13.63 0.41
CA SER A 695 -8.46 -12.83 -0.12
C SER A 695 -7.13 -13.54 0.13
N THR A 696 -6.37 -13.79 -0.93
CA THR A 696 -5.09 -14.51 -0.87
C THR A 696 -3.91 -13.63 -1.29
N GLU A 697 -4.20 -12.39 -1.64
CA GLU A 697 -3.27 -11.43 -2.22
C GLU A 697 -3.32 -10.14 -1.40
N VAL A 698 -2.18 -9.51 -1.17
CA VAL A 698 -2.02 -8.37 -0.24
C VAL A 698 -2.86 -7.15 -0.64
N HIS A 699 -3.03 -6.90 -1.96
CA HIS A 699 -3.86 -5.80 -2.46
C HIS A 699 -5.34 -6.03 -2.17
N ASP A 700 -5.82 -7.28 -2.30
CA ASP A 700 -7.20 -7.66 -1.95
C ASP A 700 -7.49 -7.44 -0.47
N ILE A 701 -6.52 -7.76 0.38
CA ILE A 701 -6.56 -7.50 1.83
C ILE A 701 -6.59 -5.99 2.09
N GLY A 702 -5.70 -5.24 1.44
CA GLY A 702 -5.61 -3.79 1.55
C GLY A 702 -6.86 -3.06 1.07
N GLU A 703 -7.51 -3.53 0.00
CA GLU A 703 -8.77 -2.96 -0.51
C GLU A 703 -9.87 -2.96 0.56
N ILE A 704 -9.98 -4.04 1.34
CA ILE A 704 -10.97 -4.13 2.44
C ILE A 704 -10.65 -3.08 3.52
N TRP A 705 -9.39 -2.96 3.92
CA TRP A 705 -8.96 -1.98 4.91
C TRP A 705 -9.20 -0.54 4.45
N CYS A 706 -8.73 -0.21 3.24
CA CYS A 706 -8.91 1.12 2.68
C CYS A 706 -10.38 1.51 2.55
N SER A 707 -11.26 0.59 2.16
CA SER A 707 -12.70 0.85 2.07
C SER A 707 -13.29 1.32 3.39
N ALA A 708 -12.85 0.79 4.53
CA ALA A 708 -13.33 1.21 5.84
C ALA A 708 -12.81 2.60 6.24
N ILE A 709 -11.53 2.88 6.02
CA ILE A 709 -10.97 4.20 6.36
C ILE A 709 -11.39 5.28 5.34
N TRP A 710 -11.72 4.90 4.10
CA TRP A 710 -12.32 5.80 3.12
C TRP A 710 -13.78 6.14 3.46
N ASP A 711 -14.56 5.19 3.99
CA ASP A 711 -15.88 5.47 4.55
C ASP A 711 -15.78 6.46 5.74
N MET A 712 -14.78 6.29 6.62
CA MET A 712 -14.50 7.24 7.72
C MET A 712 -14.15 8.64 7.20
N TYR A 713 -13.31 8.73 6.18
CA TYR A 713 -12.94 10.01 5.55
C TYR A 713 -14.19 10.77 5.07
N TRP A 714 -15.13 10.10 4.42
CA TRP A 714 -16.33 10.73 3.90
C TRP A 714 -17.32 11.11 5.00
N ILE A 715 -17.51 10.27 6.02
CA ILE A 715 -18.38 10.58 7.15
C ILE A 715 -17.86 11.85 7.88
N LEU A 716 -16.56 11.94 8.10
CA LEU A 716 -15.96 13.12 8.73
C LEU A 716 -16.02 14.34 7.80
N THR A 717 -15.83 14.15 6.50
CA THR A 717 -15.96 15.22 5.51
C THR A 717 -17.39 15.77 5.44
N GLU A 718 -18.39 14.91 5.52
CA GLU A 718 -19.80 15.35 5.59
C GLU A 718 -20.10 16.10 6.90
N LYS A 719 -19.52 15.67 8.03
CA LYS A 719 -19.71 16.28 9.33
C LYS A 719 -19.07 17.66 9.48
N TYR A 720 -17.86 17.84 8.96
CA TYR A 720 -17.04 19.02 9.21
C TYR A 720 -16.72 19.84 7.96
N GLY A 721 -17.11 19.39 6.77
CA GLY A 721 -16.76 20.00 5.49
C GLY A 721 -15.45 19.50 4.90
N TYR A 722 -15.15 19.96 3.69
CA TYR A 722 -13.94 19.64 2.91
C TYR A 722 -13.05 20.87 2.74
N SER A 723 -11.76 20.72 2.97
CA SER A 723 -10.73 21.74 2.69
C SER A 723 -9.83 21.30 1.53
N ASN A 724 -9.60 22.21 0.58
CA ASN A 724 -8.57 22.00 -0.44
C ASN A 724 -7.13 22.20 0.08
N ASP A 725 -6.99 22.88 1.23
CA ASP A 725 -5.68 23.07 1.88
C ASP A 725 -5.35 21.84 2.71
N LEU A 726 -4.46 21.00 2.16
CA LEU A 726 -3.96 19.83 2.86
C LEU A 726 -2.86 20.16 3.87
N TYR A 727 -2.22 21.32 3.79
CA TYR A 727 -1.15 21.69 4.72
C TYR A 727 -1.70 22.28 6.05
N ASN A 728 -2.67 23.18 5.97
CA ASN A 728 -3.14 23.93 7.13
C ASN A 728 -4.65 23.77 7.37
N GLY A 729 -5.35 22.99 6.56
CA GLY A 729 -6.78 22.73 6.72
C GLY A 729 -7.08 21.99 8.03
N THR A 730 -8.30 22.20 8.54
CA THR A 730 -8.78 21.61 9.82
C THR A 730 -10.14 20.95 9.67
N LEU A 731 -10.65 20.84 8.44
CA LEU A 731 -11.97 20.29 8.16
C LEU A 731 -11.96 18.75 8.16
N GLY A 732 -13.07 18.12 7.78
CA GLY A 732 -13.27 16.69 7.95
C GLY A 732 -12.25 15.81 7.25
N ASN A 733 -11.86 16.15 6.03
CA ASN A 733 -10.82 15.43 5.30
C ASN A 733 -9.43 15.52 5.98
N ASN A 734 -9.02 16.71 6.43
CA ASN A 734 -7.77 16.90 7.17
C ASN A 734 -7.80 16.11 8.50
N ARG A 735 -8.97 16.11 9.15
CA ARG A 735 -9.20 15.41 10.40
C ARG A 735 -9.08 13.89 10.22
N ALA A 736 -9.63 13.35 9.13
CA ALA A 736 -9.50 11.94 8.80
C ALA A 736 -8.04 11.52 8.55
N ILE A 737 -7.28 12.29 7.76
CA ILE A 737 -5.86 12.05 7.52
C ILE A 737 -5.08 12.06 8.85
N LYS A 738 -5.37 13.03 9.72
CA LYS A 738 -4.72 13.14 11.02
C LYS A 738 -5.00 11.94 11.92
N LEU A 739 -6.23 11.44 11.94
CA LEU A 739 -6.62 10.24 12.69
C LEU A 739 -5.91 8.98 12.14
N VAL A 740 -5.74 8.89 10.84
CA VAL A 740 -5.01 7.78 10.20
C VAL A 740 -3.53 7.80 10.60
N ILE A 741 -2.85 8.95 10.49
CA ILE A 741 -1.42 9.07 10.87
C ILE A 741 -1.22 8.78 12.36
N GLU A 742 -2.06 9.32 13.23
CA GLU A 742 -1.93 9.04 14.67
C GLU A 742 -2.30 7.59 15.00
N GLY A 743 -3.29 7.00 14.29
CA GLY A 743 -3.64 5.58 14.40
C GLY A 743 -2.45 4.67 14.07
N LEU A 744 -1.71 4.95 12.99
CA LEU A 744 -0.49 4.24 12.62
C LEU A 744 0.56 4.27 13.74
N LYS A 745 0.74 5.41 14.41
CA LYS A 745 1.68 5.55 15.52
C LYS A 745 1.27 4.79 16.79
N LEU A 746 -0.02 4.54 16.95
CA LEU A 746 -0.60 3.92 18.14
C LEU A 746 -0.84 2.42 17.98
N GLN A 747 -0.86 1.89 16.76
CA GLN A 747 -1.15 0.47 16.57
C GLN A 747 -0.03 -0.44 17.10
N VAL A 748 -0.41 -1.65 17.44
CA VAL A 748 0.51 -2.69 17.90
C VAL A 748 1.46 -3.11 16.78
N CYS A 749 2.59 -3.71 17.11
CA CYS A 749 3.44 -4.37 16.10
C CYS A 749 2.75 -5.63 15.58
N ASN A 750 2.68 -5.85 14.27
CA ASN A 750 1.88 -6.85 13.56
C ASN A 750 0.37 -6.74 13.87
N PRO A 751 -0.26 -5.60 13.57
CA PRO A 751 -1.65 -5.38 13.88
C PRO A 751 -2.56 -6.16 12.93
N GLY A 752 -3.67 -6.68 13.43
CA GLY A 752 -4.80 -7.01 12.58
C GLY A 752 -5.73 -5.80 12.39
N PHE A 753 -6.79 -5.96 11.62
CA PHE A 753 -7.69 -4.85 11.28
C PHE A 753 -8.40 -4.26 12.50
N LEU A 754 -8.82 -5.10 13.46
CA LEU A 754 -9.46 -4.57 14.66
C LEU A 754 -8.48 -3.87 15.60
N ASP A 755 -7.21 -4.27 15.62
CA ASP A 755 -6.15 -3.56 16.33
C ASP A 755 -5.96 -2.16 15.74
N SER A 756 -5.87 -2.06 14.42
CA SER A 756 -5.73 -0.81 13.67
C SER A 756 -6.95 0.11 13.84
N ARG A 757 -8.18 -0.45 13.77
CA ARG A 757 -9.43 0.27 14.10
C ARG A 757 -9.37 0.86 15.52
N ASN A 758 -8.97 0.06 16.50
CA ASN A 758 -8.90 0.49 17.89
C ASN A 758 -7.83 1.56 18.10
N ALA A 759 -6.73 1.52 17.34
CA ALA A 759 -5.71 2.56 17.34
C ALA A 759 -6.26 3.90 16.79
N ILE A 760 -7.07 3.88 15.71
CA ILE A 760 -7.75 5.08 15.18
C ILE A 760 -8.76 5.64 16.19
N LEU A 761 -9.55 4.79 16.84
CA LEU A 761 -10.45 5.20 17.93
C LEU A 761 -9.67 5.84 19.10
N LYS A 762 -8.50 5.31 19.38
CA LYS A 762 -7.62 5.88 20.41
C LYS A 762 -6.99 7.19 19.96
N ALA A 763 -6.65 7.34 18.69
CA ALA A 763 -6.21 8.60 18.12
C ALA A 763 -7.26 9.71 18.31
N ASP A 764 -8.54 9.41 18.04
CA ASP A 764 -9.64 10.35 18.31
C ASP A 764 -9.70 10.73 19.79
N SER A 765 -9.53 9.76 20.68
CA SER A 765 -9.50 10.04 22.14
C SER A 765 -8.37 10.99 22.55
N ILE A 766 -7.17 10.82 21.98
CA ILE A 766 -5.96 11.60 22.31
C ILE A 766 -6.02 13.01 21.69
N LEU A 767 -6.45 13.09 20.42
CA LEU A 767 -6.44 14.33 19.64
C LEU A 767 -7.70 15.17 19.86
N TYR A 768 -8.85 14.53 20.03
CA TYR A 768 -10.16 15.17 19.94
C TYR A 768 -11.11 14.81 21.10
N GLY A 769 -10.64 14.11 22.12
CA GLY A 769 -11.46 13.77 23.29
C GLY A 769 -12.67 12.89 23.00
N ASN A 770 -12.59 12.02 22.00
CA ASN A 770 -13.66 11.14 21.50
C ASN A 770 -14.78 11.87 20.72
N ALA A 771 -14.48 13.01 20.10
CA ALA A 771 -15.49 13.80 19.38
C ALA A 771 -16.02 13.11 18.11
N ASP A 772 -15.28 12.15 17.55
CA ASP A 772 -15.63 11.43 16.33
C ASP A 772 -15.79 9.91 16.54
N LYS A 773 -15.86 9.51 17.81
CA LYS A 773 -15.96 8.09 18.18
C LYS A 773 -17.06 7.33 17.44
N CYS A 774 -18.24 7.92 17.34
CA CYS A 774 -19.39 7.24 16.74
C CYS A 774 -19.35 7.28 15.22
N GLU A 775 -18.79 8.29 14.62
CA GLU A 775 -18.52 8.38 13.19
C GLU A 775 -17.52 7.29 12.76
N ILE A 776 -16.43 7.14 13.52
CA ILE A 776 -15.43 6.09 13.30
C ILE A 776 -16.08 4.71 13.43
N TRP A 777 -16.83 4.46 14.50
CA TRP A 777 -17.58 3.19 14.66
C TRP A 777 -18.55 2.93 13.52
N THR A 778 -19.22 3.96 13.00
CA THR A 778 -20.17 3.83 11.88
C THR A 778 -19.44 3.36 10.61
N ALA A 779 -18.28 3.96 10.29
CA ALA A 779 -17.48 3.55 9.14
C ALA A 779 -17.04 2.09 9.23
N PHE A 780 -16.46 1.71 10.36
CA PHE A 780 -15.94 0.36 10.54
C PHE A 780 -17.05 -0.70 10.68
N ALA A 781 -18.13 -0.41 11.39
CA ALA A 781 -19.27 -1.33 11.50
C ALA A 781 -19.93 -1.58 10.15
N ARG A 782 -20.03 -0.55 9.30
CA ARG A 782 -20.55 -0.66 7.95
C ARG A 782 -19.77 -1.68 7.10
N ARG A 783 -18.46 -1.80 7.33
CA ARG A 783 -17.55 -2.74 6.64
C ARG A 783 -17.32 -4.04 7.43
N GLY A 784 -18.19 -4.37 8.39
CA GLY A 784 -18.10 -5.64 9.11
C GLY A 784 -17.12 -5.64 10.30
N MET A 785 -16.49 -4.50 10.61
CA MET A 785 -15.60 -4.35 11.76
C MET A 785 -16.30 -3.67 12.95
N GLY A 786 -17.56 -4.07 13.23
CA GLY A 786 -18.38 -3.52 14.30
C GLY A 786 -17.95 -3.96 15.70
N ALA A 787 -18.80 -3.62 16.70
CA ALA A 787 -18.45 -3.75 18.11
C ALA A 787 -18.26 -5.21 18.58
N SER A 788 -18.95 -6.17 17.97
CA SER A 788 -18.83 -7.60 18.28
C SER A 788 -17.99 -8.38 17.26
N ALA A 789 -17.31 -7.72 16.33
CA ALA A 789 -16.39 -8.38 15.43
C ALA A 789 -15.22 -9.01 16.21
N VAL A 790 -14.73 -10.14 15.71
CA VAL A 790 -13.59 -10.88 16.29
C VAL A 790 -12.47 -10.95 15.26
N GLN A 791 -11.26 -10.57 15.66
CA GLN A 791 -10.09 -10.57 14.78
C GLN A 791 -9.51 -11.98 14.58
N GLY A 792 -9.45 -12.80 15.63
CA GLY A 792 -8.63 -13.99 15.62
C GLY A 792 -7.14 -13.66 15.77
N SER A 793 -6.29 -14.39 15.05
CA SER A 793 -4.84 -14.15 15.01
C SER A 793 -4.50 -13.22 13.85
N SER A 794 -3.74 -12.15 14.11
CA SER A 794 -3.24 -11.28 13.04
C SER A 794 -2.27 -11.98 12.05
N LEU A 795 -1.85 -13.21 12.39
CA LEU A 795 -1.04 -14.08 11.52
C LEU A 795 -1.90 -15.00 10.62
N SER A 796 -3.22 -14.79 10.61
CA SER A 796 -4.20 -15.51 9.80
C SER A 796 -5.20 -14.51 9.21
N ALA A 797 -5.47 -14.60 7.93
CA ALA A 797 -6.50 -13.81 7.25
C ALA A 797 -7.84 -14.58 7.11
N SER A 798 -8.02 -15.70 7.83
CA SER A 798 -9.17 -16.59 7.62
C SER A 798 -9.89 -17.03 8.91
N ASP A 799 -9.52 -16.49 10.07
CA ASP A 799 -10.11 -16.86 11.38
C ASP A 799 -10.91 -15.72 12.03
N GLN A 800 -11.09 -14.61 11.33
CA GLN A 800 -11.89 -13.48 11.76
C GLN A 800 -13.41 -13.78 11.68
N THR A 801 -14.18 -12.96 12.40
CA THR A 801 -15.64 -12.94 12.31
C THR A 801 -16.13 -11.50 12.21
N ALA A 802 -16.79 -11.17 11.11
CA ALA A 802 -17.36 -9.84 10.92
C ALA A 802 -18.58 -9.59 11.80
N ALA A 803 -18.81 -8.33 12.14
CA ALA A 803 -20.01 -7.86 12.77
C ALA A 803 -20.31 -6.42 12.35
N PHE A 804 -21.60 -6.11 12.19
CA PHE A 804 -22.08 -4.84 11.65
C PHE A 804 -22.76 -3.95 12.70
N ASN A 805 -22.67 -4.32 13.97
CA ASN A 805 -23.32 -3.62 15.07
C ASN A 805 -22.44 -2.49 15.63
N LEU A 806 -23.11 -1.41 15.99
CA LEU A 806 -22.48 -0.32 16.74
C LEU A 806 -22.38 -0.64 18.24
N PRO A 807 -21.42 -0.07 18.97
CA PRO A 807 -21.44 -0.13 20.43
C PRO A 807 -22.64 0.62 20.97
N ALA A 808 -23.17 0.18 22.12
CA ALA A 808 -24.37 0.77 22.74
C ALA A 808 -24.27 2.30 22.93
N SER A 809 -23.06 2.82 23.17
CA SER A 809 -22.82 4.26 23.31
C SER A 809 -22.98 5.06 22.01
N CYS A 810 -23.04 4.40 20.86
CA CYS A 810 -23.24 4.99 19.53
C CYS A 810 -24.59 4.58 18.89
N ASN A 811 -25.36 3.72 19.57
CA ASN A 811 -26.72 3.36 19.20
C ASN A 811 -27.71 4.44 19.71
N THR A 812 -27.53 5.67 19.24
CA THR A 812 -28.58 6.66 19.49
C THR A 812 -29.72 6.34 18.54
N THR A 813 -30.74 5.64 19.02
CA THR A 813 -32.04 5.61 18.33
C THR A 813 -32.48 7.08 18.25
N PRO A 814 -32.67 7.66 17.05
CA PRO A 814 -33.13 9.03 16.96
C PRO A 814 -34.46 9.13 17.69
N THR A 815 -34.50 9.85 18.79
CA THR A 815 -35.76 10.13 19.46
C THR A 815 -36.44 11.24 18.67
N ALA A 816 -37.56 10.93 18.04
CA ALA A 816 -38.40 11.94 17.42
C ALA A 816 -39.40 12.44 18.44
N THR A 817 -39.49 13.76 18.54
CA THR A 817 -40.54 14.44 19.34
C THR A 817 -41.56 14.98 18.36
N ALA A 818 -42.75 14.39 18.37
CA ALA A 818 -43.86 14.86 17.55
C ALA A 818 -44.37 16.18 18.10
N SER A 819 -44.50 17.16 17.22
CA SER A 819 -45.02 18.49 17.54
C SER A 819 -45.68 19.12 16.31
N PHE A 820 -46.68 19.92 16.52
CA PHE A 820 -47.31 20.69 15.44
C PHE A 820 -47.91 22.00 15.98
N THR A 821 -48.14 22.90 15.04
CA THR A 821 -48.95 24.13 15.31
C THR A 821 -50.20 24.07 14.45
N ALA A 822 -51.30 24.63 14.98
CA ALA A 822 -52.55 24.79 14.24
C ALA A 822 -52.78 26.30 13.95
N SER A 823 -53.36 26.59 12.78
CA SER A 823 -53.74 27.99 12.41
C SER A 823 -54.78 28.62 13.33
N ASP A 824 -55.63 27.79 13.97
CA ASP A 824 -56.57 28.19 14.96
C ASP A 824 -56.90 27.00 15.88
N THR A 825 -57.58 27.20 16.99
CA THR A 825 -58.04 26.17 17.94
C THR A 825 -59.48 25.79 17.72
N THR A 826 -60.20 26.50 16.88
CA THR A 826 -61.65 26.31 16.60
C THR A 826 -61.94 26.56 15.14
N VAL A 827 -62.93 25.83 14.60
CA VAL A 827 -63.43 26.03 13.24
C VAL A 827 -64.92 25.67 13.17
N CYS A 828 -65.67 26.45 12.40
CA CYS A 828 -67.09 26.12 12.13
C CYS A 828 -67.20 24.90 11.25
N ALA A 829 -68.31 24.14 11.34
CA ALA A 829 -68.57 23.01 10.51
C ALA A 829 -68.44 23.38 9.02
N GLY A 830 -67.69 22.62 8.24
CA GLY A 830 -67.31 22.88 6.85
C GLY A 830 -66.11 23.80 6.65
N GLY A 831 -65.54 24.32 7.73
CA GLY A 831 -64.30 25.16 7.66
C GLY A 831 -63.02 24.29 7.72
N SER A 832 -61.89 24.87 7.37
CA SER A 832 -60.58 24.16 7.33
C SER A 832 -59.61 24.81 8.33
N LEU A 833 -58.76 23.95 8.89
CA LEU A 833 -57.62 24.32 9.74
C LEU A 833 -56.32 23.86 9.05
N THR A 834 -55.26 24.65 9.19
CA THR A 834 -53.91 24.30 8.74
C THR A 834 -53.11 23.80 9.94
N PHE A 835 -52.65 22.56 9.89
CA PHE A 835 -51.68 22.02 10.84
C PHE A 835 -50.31 21.99 10.18
N THR A 836 -49.33 22.60 10.85
CA THR A 836 -47.94 22.65 10.38
C THR A 836 -47.08 21.75 11.27
N ASN A 837 -46.32 20.85 10.66
CA ASN A 837 -45.41 20.00 11.39
C ASN A 837 -44.23 20.80 11.97
N THR A 838 -44.02 20.67 13.26
CA THR A 838 -42.88 21.23 13.99
C THR A 838 -42.13 20.13 14.75
N SER A 839 -42.31 18.89 14.36
CA SER A 839 -41.64 17.74 14.96
C SER A 839 -40.12 17.87 14.80
N THR A 840 -39.39 17.47 15.82
CA THR A 840 -37.93 17.48 15.83
C THR A 840 -37.40 16.07 16.03
N ALA A 841 -36.25 15.80 15.49
CA ALA A 841 -35.48 14.58 15.77
C ALA A 841 -34.16 14.95 16.44
N SER A 842 -33.63 14.06 17.26
CA SER A 842 -32.32 14.26 17.91
C SER A 842 -31.16 14.30 16.92
N SER A 843 -31.36 13.79 15.66
CA SER A 843 -30.46 13.91 14.53
C SER A 843 -31.27 14.05 13.25
N GLY A 844 -31.00 15.08 12.45
CA GLY A 844 -31.70 15.35 11.19
C GLY A 844 -33.15 15.82 11.35
N SER A 845 -33.89 15.85 10.25
CA SER A 845 -35.36 16.06 10.25
C SER A 845 -36.06 14.70 10.24
N PRO A 846 -37.29 14.58 10.79
CA PRO A 846 -38.05 13.35 10.68
C PRO A 846 -38.25 12.93 9.21
N ASP A 847 -37.88 11.73 8.86
CA ASP A 847 -37.96 11.20 7.47
C ASP A 847 -39.42 10.93 7.04
N SER A 848 -40.29 10.69 8.00
CA SER A 848 -41.72 10.44 7.75
C SER A 848 -42.59 10.97 8.89
N VAL A 849 -43.76 11.40 8.56
CA VAL A 849 -44.78 11.88 9.51
C VAL A 849 -46.10 11.23 9.16
N ARG A 850 -46.88 10.81 10.18
CA ARG A 850 -48.23 10.37 10.00
C ARG A 850 -49.16 11.23 10.85
N TRP A 851 -50.11 11.85 10.20
CA TRP A 851 -51.21 12.61 10.84
C TRP A 851 -52.42 11.69 11.02
N THR A 852 -53.05 11.83 12.17
CA THR A 852 -54.37 11.26 12.43
C THR A 852 -55.24 12.42 12.98
N ILE A 853 -56.31 12.76 12.24
CA ILE A 853 -57.11 13.92 12.47
C ILE A 853 -58.56 13.48 12.68
N ALA A 854 -58.98 13.40 13.93
CA ALA A 854 -60.35 12.99 14.29
C ALA A 854 -61.32 14.05 13.81
N GLY A 855 -62.31 13.64 13.02
CA GLY A 855 -63.36 14.53 12.52
C GLY A 855 -62.98 15.34 11.28
N GLY A 856 -61.72 15.31 10.85
CA GLY A 856 -61.24 16.04 9.67
C GLY A 856 -61.24 15.16 8.37
N VAL A 857 -61.37 15.80 7.24
CA VAL A 857 -61.27 15.20 5.92
C VAL A 857 -60.10 15.90 5.14
N PRO A 858 -58.99 15.21 4.87
CA PRO A 858 -58.74 13.79 5.13
C PRO A 858 -58.50 13.50 6.62
N GLY A 859 -58.95 12.34 7.09
CA GLY A 859 -58.74 11.86 8.48
C GLY A 859 -57.32 11.39 8.79
N THR A 860 -56.50 11.17 7.72
CA THR A 860 -55.09 10.81 7.85
C THR A 860 -54.27 11.45 6.71
N SER A 861 -53.00 11.76 6.98
CA SER A 861 -52.07 12.29 5.99
C SER A 861 -50.63 11.85 6.30
N THR A 862 -49.78 11.81 5.31
CA THR A 862 -48.32 11.57 5.42
C THR A 862 -47.51 12.79 5.03
N SER A 863 -48.15 13.95 4.87
CA SER A 863 -47.42 15.19 4.57
C SER A 863 -46.38 15.51 5.60
N THR A 864 -45.16 15.76 5.22
CA THR A 864 -44.03 16.08 6.11
C THR A 864 -44.02 17.55 6.52
N THR A 865 -44.79 18.39 5.88
CA THR A 865 -44.83 19.87 6.14
C THR A 865 -46.15 20.30 6.74
N THR A 866 -47.21 20.30 5.96
CA THR A 866 -48.52 20.80 6.40
C THR A 866 -49.66 19.87 5.97
N VAL A 867 -50.75 19.88 6.71
CA VAL A 867 -52.00 19.24 6.33
C VAL A 867 -53.17 20.21 6.61
N VAL A 868 -54.14 20.24 5.70
CA VAL A 868 -55.29 21.16 5.79
C VAL A 868 -56.58 20.33 5.71
N PRO A 869 -57.07 19.76 6.82
CA PRO A 869 -58.34 19.05 6.84
C PRO A 869 -59.52 20.04 6.92
N THR A 870 -60.65 19.61 6.41
CA THR A 870 -61.96 20.27 6.62
C THR A 870 -62.76 19.49 7.67
N PHE A 871 -63.41 20.20 8.58
CA PHE A 871 -64.12 19.66 9.70
C PHE A 871 -65.62 19.78 9.55
#